data_18e5d1f70707ef41024f7b789cff78c6
#
_entry.id   18e5d1f70707ef41024f7b789cff78c6
#
_cell.length_a   1.000
_cell.length_b   1.000
_cell.length_c   1.000
_cell.angle_alpha   90.00
_cell.angle_beta   90.00
_cell.angle_gamma   90.00
#
_symmetry.space_group_name_H-M   'P 1'
#
loop_
_entity.id
_entity.type
_entity.pdbx_description
1 polymer ?
#
loop_
_entity_poly.entity_id
_entity_poly.type
_entity_poly.pdbx_seq_one_letter_code
_entity_poly.pdbx_strand_id
1 'polypeptide(L)'
;MKKALSMLLLLSSCVAVQAQDRTFSQMDESGNITSRGGGARNPKDSLGSDKKIPKGMYVWTVDKMFGDIRRAEPDTVSHMYMNSIFTTGLRGEYNTTGNLGAPRIARIFIDRQEADQFIFTQPYDFVLTPVEKYHFTNTLSPFTNLSYNTAGNRTNGEDHFTAKYAVNAGKKLGAGFKFDYIYGRGYYQNQSTSHFNYSMHASYLGDRYQAHVLFSTLHQKVTENGGITNDDYVKHPELFNENFSTSEIPVNLDRNWNRNDNQHLFFTHRYSVGFTRKVPMTKEEIEARKFAISSQKEAEERKAQQKAREKKKGDEDTDDDDEPAVQDNFAGRPDNAKVVKAVQPADSLLTADSTLLAAGQPTGELDRIAVNGKAAADSILATSSAAKEDTSWLKDEYVPVTSFIHTAELNNYKRIYQAYETPDNFYANTYDVDEKFSGDSIYDKTNLLSLRNTFAISLLEGFNKWAKAGLKVFAAHELRHFTLPDVAGTAKYNENNISVGGQLIKTQGKTLHYNALGEIVLAGEDAGNVKIDATADLNFPLFGDTVTLAASGFFHRTNPTFYFRHYHSKHLWWDYDDLDAIVHTRIQGLFGYKKTRTTLRVAVDEIKNLTYFGQGYTIHDDFSRTGTYVSVNQESDAVTLVTASLCQDLTLGPLNWENVITWQKSTKESVLPVPTLNIYTNLYLRFKIAKVLKCDLGADMRFFTKYYAPDYSPLMGQYAVQTGEQRTEVGNYPVVNAYLNFHLKHTRFFVMMSHINAGNGKADYFFTPHYPLNERIFRFGVSWNFFN
;
A
#
# COMPACT_ATOMS: atom_id res chain seq x y z
N MET A 1 -19.49 -11.15 17.16
CA MET A 1 -18.08 -11.45 17.47
C MET A 1 -17.77 -12.94 17.63
N LYS A 2 -18.45 -13.73 18.49
CA LYS A 2 -18.18 -15.18 18.65
C LYS A 2 -18.29 -16.01 17.36
N LYS A 3 -19.24 -15.72 16.46
CA LYS A 3 -19.41 -16.44 15.17
C LYS A 3 -18.34 -16.09 14.12
N ALA A 4 -17.79 -14.88 14.15
CA ALA A 4 -16.70 -14.45 13.25
C ALA A 4 -15.35 -15.05 13.67
N LEU A 5 -15.13 -15.19 14.99
CA LEU A 5 -13.91 -15.83 15.53
C LEU A 5 -13.89 -17.33 15.25
N SER A 6 -15.06 -18.00 15.30
CA SER A 6 -15.21 -19.43 14.94
C SER A 6 -14.97 -19.68 13.45
N MET A 7 -15.35 -18.75 12.59
CA MET A 7 -15.12 -18.86 11.15
C MET A 7 -13.64 -18.63 10.78
N LEU A 8 -12.96 -17.77 11.53
CA LEU A 8 -11.51 -17.53 11.38
C LEU A 8 -10.68 -18.77 11.84
N LEU A 9 -11.10 -19.44 12.90
CA LEU A 9 -10.50 -20.68 13.38
C LEU A 9 -10.76 -21.88 12.45
N LEU A 10 -11.91 -21.93 11.79
CA LEU A 10 -12.22 -22.98 10.80
C LEU A 10 -11.45 -22.80 9.48
N LEU A 11 -11.16 -21.55 9.08
CA LEU A 11 -10.30 -21.26 7.91
C LEU A 11 -8.81 -21.55 8.17
N SER A 12 -8.35 -21.45 9.41
CA SER A 12 -6.96 -21.78 9.77
C SER A 12 -6.68 -23.28 9.87
N SER A 13 -7.70 -24.12 10.06
CA SER A 13 -7.55 -25.57 10.18
C SER A 13 -7.56 -26.34 8.84
N CYS A 14 -7.91 -25.68 7.72
CA CYS A 14 -8.02 -26.35 6.42
C CYS A 14 -6.79 -26.28 5.52
N VAL A 15 -5.69 -25.63 5.93
CA VAL A 15 -4.50 -25.48 5.08
C VAL A 15 -3.22 -25.92 5.81
N ALA A 16 -3.19 -27.17 6.25
CA ALA A 16 -1.93 -27.87 6.49
C ALA A 16 -1.46 -28.51 5.16
N VAL A 17 -1.03 -27.71 4.20
CA VAL A 17 -0.35 -28.20 3.00
C VAL A 17 1.14 -28.34 3.33
N GLN A 18 1.65 -29.55 3.23
CA GLN A 18 3.08 -29.85 3.39
C GLN A 18 3.90 -28.97 2.45
N ALA A 19 4.76 -28.15 3.02
CA ALA A 19 5.73 -27.37 2.27
C ALA A 19 6.78 -28.31 1.66
N GLN A 20 6.71 -28.49 0.35
CA GLN A 20 7.79 -29.14 -0.42
C GLN A 20 8.82 -28.08 -0.78
N ASP A 21 10.10 -28.40 -0.57
CA ASP A 21 11.24 -27.60 -1.04
C ASP A 21 11.12 -27.27 -2.52
N ARG A 22 10.94 -25.99 -2.85
CA ARG A 22 10.78 -25.53 -4.23
C ARG A 22 11.66 -24.29 -4.48
N THR A 23 12.41 -24.34 -5.57
CA THR A 23 13.16 -23.19 -6.09
C THR A 23 12.20 -22.07 -6.48
N PHE A 24 12.45 -20.90 -5.93
CA PHE A 24 11.63 -19.71 -6.12
C PHE A 24 12.10 -18.91 -7.33
N SER A 25 11.18 -18.50 -8.18
CA SER A 25 11.45 -17.67 -9.36
C SER A 25 11.01 -16.24 -9.08
N GLN A 26 11.84 -15.27 -9.47
CA GLN A 26 11.54 -13.83 -9.37
C GLN A 26 10.84 -13.34 -10.62
N MET A 27 9.99 -12.32 -10.48
CA MET A 27 9.44 -11.57 -11.61
C MET A 27 10.36 -10.44 -12.04
N ASP A 28 10.47 -10.21 -13.34
CA ASP A 28 11.07 -9.00 -13.91
C ASP A 28 10.02 -7.87 -14.05
N GLU A 29 10.49 -6.70 -14.46
CA GLU A 29 9.65 -5.51 -14.66
C GLU A 29 8.59 -5.68 -15.78
N SER A 30 8.73 -6.71 -16.62
CA SER A 30 7.78 -7.06 -17.69
C SER A 30 6.70 -8.03 -17.22
N GLY A 31 6.70 -8.45 -15.93
CA GLY A 31 5.75 -9.40 -15.36
C GLY A 31 6.12 -10.86 -15.58
N ASN A 32 7.33 -11.17 -16.06
CA ASN A 32 7.82 -12.53 -16.19
C ASN A 32 8.46 -13.03 -14.90
N ILE A 33 8.25 -14.30 -14.57
CA ILE A 33 8.88 -14.92 -13.41
C ILE A 33 10.30 -15.34 -13.81
N THR A 34 11.30 -14.60 -13.29
CA THR A 34 12.71 -14.96 -13.45
C THR A 34 13.28 -15.53 -12.16
N SER A 35 14.17 -16.48 -12.26
CA SER A 35 14.95 -16.90 -11.11
C SER A 35 16.02 -15.86 -10.77
N ARG A 36 16.24 -15.61 -9.51
CA ARG A 36 17.19 -14.61 -9.01
C ARG A 36 18.63 -14.94 -9.40
N GLY A 37 19.12 -14.31 -10.46
CA GLY A 37 20.55 -14.19 -10.67
C GLY A 37 21.15 -13.24 -9.63
N GLY A 38 22.08 -13.74 -8.82
CA GLY A 38 22.78 -12.94 -7.82
C GLY A 38 23.62 -11.85 -8.46
N GLY A 39 23.07 -10.65 -8.63
CA GLY A 39 23.88 -9.44 -8.72
C GLY A 39 24.50 -9.20 -7.34
N ALA A 40 25.81 -9.26 -7.23
CA ALA A 40 26.55 -8.97 -6.02
C ALA A 40 26.11 -7.60 -5.49
N ARG A 41 25.29 -7.58 -4.44
CA ARG A 41 24.99 -6.36 -3.68
C ARG A 41 26.31 -5.92 -3.04
N ASN A 42 26.75 -4.72 -3.38
CA ASN A 42 27.86 -4.09 -2.68
C ASN A 42 27.53 -4.03 -1.19
N PRO A 43 28.38 -4.54 -0.28
CA PRO A 43 28.12 -4.54 1.15
C PRO A 43 27.95 -3.14 1.76
N LYS A 44 28.25 -2.09 1.01
CA LYS A 44 28.14 -0.68 1.44
C LYS A 44 26.75 -0.06 1.23
N ASP A 45 25.83 -0.72 0.53
CA ASP A 45 24.46 -0.22 0.31
C ASP A 45 23.49 -0.49 1.49
N SER A 46 23.99 -1.07 2.59
CA SER A 46 23.19 -1.49 3.74
C SER A 46 23.06 -0.46 4.87
N LEU A 47 23.32 0.82 4.63
CA LEU A 47 23.13 1.86 5.65
C LEU A 47 21.70 2.42 5.74
N GLY A 48 20.81 1.99 4.85
CA GLY A 48 19.40 2.34 4.89
C GLY A 48 18.52 1.11 5.14
N SER A 49 18.04 0.92 6.33
CA SER A 49 17.10 -0.09 6.79
C SER A 49 17.63 -1.54 6.86
N ASP A 50 17.91 -1.98 8.07
CA ASP A 50 18.08 -3.39 8.44
C ASP A 50 16.76 -4.21 8.30
N LYS A 51 16.05 -4.05 7.20
CA LYS A 51 14.87 -4.86 6.88
C LYS A 51 15.33 -6.28 6.57
N LYS A 52 15.11 -7.22 7.48
CA LYS A 52 15.29 -8.64 7.17
C LYS A 52 14.09 -9.09 6.33
N ILE A 53 14.30 -9.15 5.02
CA ILE A 53 13.34 -9.75 4.11
C ILE A 53 13.39 -11.26 4.27
N PRO A 54 12.27 -11.96 4.47
CA PRO A 54 12.22 -13.42 4.50
C PRO A 54 12.81 -13.99 3.20
N LYS A 55 13.63 -15.04 3.31
CA LYS A 55 14.12 -15.73 2.13
C LYS A 55 12.95 -16.24 1.31
N GLY A 56 12.93 -15.94 0.01
CA GLY A 56 11.86 -16.37 -0.89
C GLY A 56 10.53 -15.64 -0.74
N MET A 57 10.49 -14.48 -0.08
CA MET A 57 9.36 -13.58 -0.11
C MET A 57 9.50 -12.57 -1.23
N TYR A 58 8.47 -12.42 -2.05
CA TYR A 58 8.39 -11.52 -3.16
C TYR A 58 7.10 -10.70 -3.08
N VAL A 59 7.19 -9.37 -3.20
CA VAL A 59 6.06 -8.47 -3.06
C VAL A 59 6.02 -7.51 -4.24
N TRP A 60 4.81 -7.24 -4.74
CA TRP A 60 4.59 -6.30 -5.82
C TRP A 60 3.27 -5.56 -5.64
N THR A 61 3.14 -4.45 -6.33
CA THR A 61 1.89 -3.73 -6.54
C THR A 61 1.42 -3.91 -7.97
N VAL A 62 0.16 -3.60 -8.22
CA VAL A 62 -0.49 -3.76 -9.53
C VAL A 62 -1.08 -2.43 -9.95
N ASP A 63 -0.84 -2.04 -11.19
CA ASP A 63 -1.47 -0.86 -11.78
C ASP A 63 -2.98 -1.10 -11.96
N LYS A 64 -3.81 -0.11 -11.58
CA LYS A 64 -5.26 -0.29 -11.56
C LYS A 64 -5.89 -0.32 -12.96
N MET A 65 -5.23 0.24 -13.97
CA MET A 65 -5.77 0.31 -15.32
C MET A 65 -5.41 -0.91 -16.17
N PHE A 66 -4.15 -1.35 -16.10
CA PHE A 66 -3.61 -2.41 -16.97
C PHE A 66 -3.15 -3.67 -16.24
N GLY A 67 -3.17 -3.67 -14.92
CA GLY A 67 -2.65 -4.79 -14.16
C GLY A 67 -1.15 -5.00 -14.29
N ASP A 68 -0.38 -3.96 -14.60
CA ASP A 68 1.07 -4.03 -14.68
C ASP A 68 1.67 -4.21 -13.31
N ILE A 69 2.60 -5.15 -13.22
CA ILE A 69 3.26 -5.52 -11.99
C ILE A 69 4.47 -4.63 -11.75
N ARG A 70 4.53 -4.01 -10.58
CA ARG A 70 5.68 -3.23 -10.12
C ARG A 70 6.23 -3.86 -8.85
N ARG A 71 7.51 -4.21 -8.85
CA ARG A 71 8.16 -4.76 -7.66
C ARG A 71 8.10 -3.77 -6.51
N ALA A 72 7.67 -4.24 -5.35
CA ALA A 72 7.66 -3.49 -4.11
C ALA A 72 8.61 -4.12 -3.08
N GLU A 73 9.09 -3.33 -2.14
CA GLU A 73 9.82 -3.86 -0.99
C GLU A 73 8.81 -4.44 0.02
N PRO A 74 9.08 -5.65 0.57
CA PRO A 74 8.27 -6.18 1.63
C PRO A 74 8.26 -5.25 2.84
N ASP A 75 7.08 -4.84 3.29
CA ASP A 75 6.90 -3.97 4.45
C ASP A 75 6.99 -4.79 5.76
N THR A 76 8.10 -5.52 5.91
CA THR A 76 8.32 -6.38 7.06
C THR A 76 8.70 -5.61 8.32
N VAL A 77 9.33 -4.46 8.11
CA VAL A 77 9.78 -3.57 9.17
C VAL A 77 9.86 -2.15 8.63
N SER A 78 8.82 -1.36 8.84
CA SER A 78 8.85 0.04 8.42
C SER A 78 9.75 0.87 9.32
N HIS A 79 10.56 1.74 8.71
CA HIS A 79 11.18 2.84 9.43
C HIS A 79 10.08 3.79 9.95
N MET A 80 10.25 4.36 11.12
CA MET A 80 9.22 5.19 11.77
C MET A 80 7.91 4.44 12.10
N TYR A 81 8.02 3.14 12.40
CA TYR A 81 6.87 2.32 12.77
C TYR A 81 6.02 2.94 13.89
N MET A 82 6.65 3.61 14.86
CA MET A 82 5.95 4.30 15.94
C MET A 82 5.02 5.43 15.44
N ASN A 83 5.29 6.01 14.27
CA ASN A 83 4.46 7.08 13.69
C ASN A 83 3.31 6.55 12.84
N SER A 84 3.27 5.25 12.53
CA SER A 84 2.20 4.64 11.73
C SER A 84 0.81 4.73 12.36
N ILE A 85 0.75 5.01 13.65
CA ILE A 85 -0.49 5.20 14.43
C ILE A 85 -1.08 6.60 14.29
N PHE A 86 -0.34 7.59 13.80
CA PHE A 86 -0.85 8.95 13.74
C PHE A 86 -1.73 9.20 12.53
N THR A 87 -2.93 9.72 12.75
CA THR A 87 -3.80 10.22 11.69
C THR A 87 -3.14 11.39 10.94
N THR A 88 -2.29 12.16 11.61
CA THR A 88 -1.49 13.26 11.01
C THR A 88 -0.44 12.78 10.00
N GLY A 89 -0.25 11.46 9.80
CA GLY A 89 0.73 10.90 8.89
C GLY A 89 2.09 10.62 9.54
N LEU A 90 2.95 9.90 8.80
CA LEU A 90 4.28 9.49 9.30
C LEU A 90 5.16 10.66 9.69
N ARG A 91 5.05 11.77 8.97
CA ARG A 91 5.84 13.00 9.16
C ARG A 91 4.98 14.20 9.53
N GLY A 92 3.70 13.97 9.88
CA GLY A 92 2.78 15.02 10.26
C GLY A 92 2.30 15.87 9.08
N GLU A 93 2.10 15.30 7.91
CA GLU A 93 1.73 15.99 6.66
C GLU A 93 0.25 16.38 6.57
N TYR A 94 -0.60 15.87 7.49
CA TYR A 94 -2.05 16.04 7.43
C TYR A 94 -2.60 16.89 8.56
N ASN A 95 -3.63 17.67 8.25
CA ASN A 95 -4.57 18.20 9.22
C ASN A 95 -5.60 17.12 9.58
N THR A 96 -6.09 17.15 10.81
CA THR A 96 -7.07 16.19 11.33
C THR A 96 -7.90 16.82 12.43
N THR A 97 -9.07 16.26 12.71
CA THR A 97 -9.92 16.66 13.85
C THR A 97 -9.47 16.06 15.19
N GLY A 98 -8.24 15.53 15.28
CA GLY A 98 -7.50 15.27 16.52
C GLY A 98 -7.47 13.83 17.00
N ASN A 99 -8.50 13.01 16.84
CA ASN A 99 -8.55 11.64 17.34
C ASN A 99 -7.86 10.64 16.41
N LEU A 100 -7.51 9.46 16.93
CA LEU A 100 -7.06 8.34 16.11
C LEU A 100 -8.15 7.92 15.11
N GLY A 101 -7.82 7.84 13.85
CA GLY A 101 -8.79 7.48 12.81
C GLY A 101 -9.76 8.59 12.41
N ALA A 102 -9.58 9.81 12.89
CA ALA A 102 -10.38 10.98 12.51
C ALA A 102 -10.17 11.37 11.04
N PRO A 103 -11.09 12.13 10.42
CA PRO A 103 -10.91 12.63 9.07
C PRO A 103 -9.65 13.50 8.95
N ARG A 104 -8.99 13.45 7.76
CA ARG A 104 -7.76 14.19 7.50
C ARG A 104 -7.71 14.80 6.10
N ILE A 105 -6.89 15.85 5.95
CA ILE A 105 -6.56 16.46 4.66
C ILE A 105 -5.05 16.76 4.59
N ALA A 106 -4.41 16.47 3.45
CA ALA A 106 -2.99 16.79 3.28
C ALA A 106 -2.77 18.31 3.24
N ARG A 107 -1.82 18.82 4.05
CA ARG A 107 -1.39 20.22 4.02
C ARG A 107 -0.52 20.51 2.80
N ILE A 108 0.25 19.54 2.36
CA ILE A 108 1.13 19.64 1.19
C ILE A 108 0.29 19.31 -0.04
N PHE A 109 0.06 20.31 -0.89
CA PHE A 109 -0.89 20.20 -2.00
C PHE A 109 -0.49 19.15 -3.03
N ILE A 110 0.80 19.04 -3.34
CA ILE A 110 1.27 18.05 -4.33
C ILE A 110 1.07 16.60 -3.87
N ASP A 111 0.79 16.36 -2.59
CA ASP A 111 0.49 15.05 -2.02
C ASP A 111 -1.02 14.81 -1.88
N ARG A 112 -1.88 15.80 -2.21
CA ARG A 112 -3.33 15.61 -2.28
C ARG A 112 -3.69 14.74 -3.47
N GLN A 113 -4.55 13.77 -3.22
CA GLN A 113 -5.13 12.94 -4.29
C GLN A 113 -6.24 13.73 -5.00
N GLU A 114 -6.41 13.52 -6.30
CA GLU A 114 -7.60 14.00 -6.99
C GLU A 114 -8.86 13.40 -6.36
N ALA A 115 -9.95 14.18 -6.35
CA ALA A 115 -11.20 13.71 -5.80
C ALA A 115 -11.78 12.57 -6.65
N ASP A 116 -12.06 11.44 -6.01
CA ASP A 116 -12.85 10.37 -6.61
C ASP A 116 -14.33 10.79 -6.73
N GLN A 117 -15.09 10.07 -7.54
CA GLN A 117 -16.53 10.30 -7.67
C GLN A 117 -17.27 10.11 -6.34
N PHE A 118 -16.80 9.23 -5.44
CA PHE A 118 -17.31 9.11 -4.07
C PHE A 118 -16.38 9.82 -3.11
N ILE A 119 -16.57 11.13 -2.96
CA ILE A 119 -15.69 12.02 -2.19
C ILE A 119 -15.52 11.62 -0.71
N PHE A 120 -16.52 10.94 -0.12
CA PHE A 120 -16.59 10.66 1.33
C PHE A 120 -15.55 9.67 1.85
N THR A 121 -14.81 8.99 0.97
CA THR A 121 -13.65 8.16 1.34
C THR A 121 -12.35 8.96 1.42
N GLN A 122 -12.28 10.13 0.79
CA GLN A 122 -11.06 10.91 0.69
C GLN A 122 -10.48 11.35 2.05
N PRO A 123 -11.25 11.79 3.06
CA PRO A 123 -10.71 12.11 4.38
C PRO A 123 -10.20 10.90 5.16
N TYR A 124 -10.39 9.70 4.64
CA TYR A 124 -10.03 8.41 5.25
C TYR A 124 -9.14 7.56 4.36
N ASP A 125 -8.33 8.19 3.52
CA ASP A 125 -7.39 7.55 2.56
C ASP A 125 -6.38 6.59 3.21
N PHE A 126 -6.15 6.69 4.53
CA PHE A 126 -5.28 5.84 5.32
C PHE A 126 -5.91 4.49 5.72
N VAL A 127 -7.23 4.37 5.64
CA VAL A 127 -7.95 3.13 6.01
C VAL A 127 -8.13 2.22 4.81
N LEU A 128 -8.58 2.75 3.67
CA LEU A 128 -8.71 1.99 2.43
C LEU A 128 -7.40 2.05 1.63
N THR A 129 -6.76 0.91 1.45
CA THR A 129 -5.53 0.83 0.65
C THR A 129 -5.88 0.76 -0.83
N PRO A 130 -5.52 1.76 -1.67
CA PRO A 130 -5.72 1.71 -3.10
C PRO A 130 -5.01 0.53 -3.76
N VAL A 131 -5.50 0.06 -4.91
CA VAL A 131 -4.94 -1.08 -5.65
C VAL A 131 -3.44 -0.89 -5.93
N GLU A 132 -3.03 0.31 -6.35
CA GLU A 132 -1.65 0.65 -6.69
C GLU A 132 -0.68 0.62 -5.50
N LYS A 133 -1.22 0.71 -4.28
CA LYS A 133 -0.45 0.63 -3.02
C LYS A 133 -0.64 -0.70 -2.30
N TYR A 134 -1.51 -1.59 -2.82
CA TYR A 134 -1.77 -2.88 -2.20
C TYR A 134 -0.66 -3.87 -2.54
N HIS A 135 -0.10 -4.51 -1.53
CA HIS A 135 1.00 -5.45 -1.67
C HIS A 135 0.48 -6.88 -1.90
N PHE A 136 0.53 -7.33 -3.14
CA PHE A 136 0.40 -8.74 -3.48
C PHE A 136 1.68 -9.47 -3.07
N THR A 137 1.55 -10.69 -2.57
CA THR A 137 2.68 -11.42 -1.98
C THR A 137 2.76 -12.83 -2.54
N ASN A 138 3.99 -13.25 -2.87
CA ASN A 138 4.35 -14.61 -3.18
C ASN A 138 5.45 -15.05 -2.21
N THR A 139 5.33 -16.22 -1.59
CA THR A 139 6.22 -16.65 -0.51
C THR A 139 6.44 -18.17 -0.55
N LEU A 140 7.65 -18.62 -0.17
CA LEU A 140 7.97 -20.04 -0.07
C LEU A 140 7.34 -20.72 1.14
N SER A 141 7.22 -19.97 2.24
CA SER A 141 6.56 -20.41 3.47
C SER A 141 5.46 -19.42 3.85
N PRO A 142 4.40 -19.82 4.53
CA PRO A 142 3.37 -18.90 5.00
C PRO A 142 3.98 -17.72 5.77
N PHE A 143 3.52 -16.52 5.47
CA PHE A 143 3.93 -15.28 6.12
C PHE A 143 2.77 -14.72 6.93
N THR A 144 3.03 -14.35 8.18
CA THR A 144 2.07 -13.64 9.04
C THR A 144 2.75 -12.45 9.69
N ASN A 145 2.09 -11.30 9.67
CA ASN A 145 2.46 -10.13 10.47
C ASN A 145 1.29 -9.73 11.35
N LEU A 146 1.55 -9.57 12.63
CA LEU A 146 0.60 -9.04 13.61
C LEU A 146 1.17 -7.76 14.20
N SER A 147 0.38 -6.68 14.20
CA SER A 147 0.74 -5.41 14.82
C SER A 147 -0.38 -4.94 15.72
N TYR A 148 -0.03 -4.49 16.91
CA TYR A 148 -0.96 -3.90 17.87
C TYR A 148 -0.34 -2.66 18.49
N ASN A 149 -1.10 -1.58 18.49
CA ASN A 149 -0.73 -0.32 19.10
C ASN A 149 -1.87 0.11 20.02
N THR A 150 -1.54 0.64 21.18
CA THR A 150 -2.51 1.12 22.17
C THR A 150 -2.02 2.39 22.86
N ALA A 151 -2.96 3.20 23.30
CA ALA A 151 -2.70 4.41 24.05
C ALA A 151 -3.89 4.76 24.97
N GLY A 152 -3.66 5.69 25.90
CA GLY A 152 -4.69 6.18 26.81
C GLY A 152 -5.12 5.16 27.85
N ASN A 153 -6.33 5.33 28.38
CA ASN A 153 -6.90 4.52 29.44
C ASN A 153 -8.30 3.99 29.06
N ARG A 154 -9.06 3.47 30.02
CA ARG A 154 -10.39 2.90 29.76
C ARG A 154 -11.40 3.93 29.24
N THR A 155 -11.25 5.22 29.53
CA THR A 155 -12.20 6.28 29.13
C THR A 155 -11.83 6.90 27.78
N ASN A 156 -10.54 7.05 27.45
CA ASN A 156 -10.03 7.72 26.26
C ASN A 156 -9.05 6.86 25.45
N GLY A 157 -9.15 5.54 25.58
CA GLY A 157 -8.23 4.60 24.93
C GLY A 157 -8.29 4.61 23.42
N GLU A 158 -7.14 4.35 22.84
CA GLU A 158 -6.94 4.16 21.40
C GLU A 158 -6.36 2.77 21.16
N ASP A 159 -6.90 2.04 20.19
CA ASP A 159 -6.44 0.72 19.78
C ASP A 159 -6.33 0.64 18.25
N HIS A 160 -5.19 0.15 17.77
CA HIS A 160 -4.98 -0.15 16.36
C HIS A 160 -4.41 -1.56 16.20
N PHE A 161 -5.15 -2.44 15.58
CA PHE A 161 -4.75 -3.82 15.33
C PHE A 161 -4.70 -4.10 13.84
N THR A 162 -3.57 -4.62 13.35
CA THR A 162 -3.38 -5.03 11.96
C THR A 162 -2.91 -6.48 11.91
N ALA A 163 -3.51 -7.28 11.04
CA ALA A 163 -3.07 -8.64 10.74
C ALA A 163 -2.90 -8.78 9.21
N LYS A 164 -1.76 -9.32 8.79
CA LYS A 164 -1.47 -9.65 7.38
C LYS A 164 -1.10 -11.13 7.30
N TYR A 165 -1.64 -11.82 6.31
CA TYR A 165 -1.33 -13.21 6.04
C TYR A 165 -1.16 -13.43 4.54
N ALA A 166 -0.17 -14.22 4.16
CA ALA A 166 0.04 -14.62 2.78
C ALA A 166 0.56 -16.07 2.70
N VAL A 167 0.08 -16.78 1.71
CA VAL A 167 0.42 -18.18 1.44
C VAL A 167 0.37 -18.47 -0.05
N ASN A 168 1.18 -19.43 -0.50
CA ASN A 168 1.16 -19.91 -1.88
C ASN A 168 0.64 -21.35 -1.97
N ALA A 169 -0.21 -21.58 -2.98
CA ALA A 169 -0.57 -22.90 -3.44
C ALA A 169 0.24 -23.21 -4.71
N GLY A 170 1.43 -23.75 -4.52
CA GLY A 170 2.39 -23.98 -5.57
C GLY A 170 3.19 -22.73 -5.98
N LYS A 171 3.81 -22.75 -7.18
CA LYS A 171 4.67 -21.66 -7.64
C LYS A 171 3.91 -20.48 -8.24
N LYS A 172 2.69 -20.70 -8.74
CA LYS A 172 1.96 -19.75 -9.57
C LYS A 172 0.76 -19.10 -8.88
N LEU A 173 0.20 -19.72 -7.85
CA LEU A 173 -0.98 -19.23 -7.16
C LEU A 173 -0.61 -18.74 -5.76
N GLY A 174 -0.81 -17.45 -5.50
CA GLY A 174 -0.68 -16.82 -4.20
C GLY A 174 -2.01 -16.29 -3.72
N ALA A 175 -2.24 -16.32 -2.42
CA ALA A 175 -3.40 -15.72 -1.77
C ALA A 175 -3.03 -15.13 -0.41
N GLY A 176 -3.80 -14.17 0.04
CA GLY A 176 -3.60 -13.59 1.35
C GLY A 176 -4.74 -12.67 1.76
N PHE A 177 -4.63 -12.18 2.98
CA PHE A 177 -5.55 -11.19 3.49
C PHE A 177 -4.84 -10.15 4.35
N LYS A 178 -5.46 -8.99 4.46
CA LYS A 178 -5.11 -7.93 5.41
C LYS A 178 -6.37 -7.58 6.20
N PHE A 179 -6.21 -7.50 7.50
CA PHE A 179 -7.21 -7.02 8.44
C PHE A 179 -6.66 -5.78 9.14
N ASP A 180 -7.48 -4.74 9.27
CA ASP A 180 -7.10 -3.47 9.90
C ASP A 180 -8.27 -2.97 10.73
N TYR A 181 -8.05 -2.78 12.03
CA TYR A 181 -9.04 -2.33 12.98
C TYR A 181 -8.50 -1.15 13.77
N ILE A 182 -9.17 -0.02 13.68
CA ILE A 182 -8.84 1.21 14.40
C ILE A 182 -10.03 1.56 15.29
N TYR A 183 -9.74 1.80 16.55
CA TYR A 183 -10.72 2.25 17.53
C TYR A 183 -10.14 3.36 18.39
N GLY A 184 -10.81 4.51 18.44
CA GLY A 184 -10.47 5.64 19.31
C GLY A 184 -11.70 6.10 20.07
N ARG A 185 -11.63 6.15 21.40
CA ARG A 185 -12.75 6.68 22.21
C ARG A 185 -12.85 8.18 22.14
N GLY A 186 -11.72 8.87 21.92
CA GLY A 186 -11.62 10.31 21.91
C GLY A 186 -11.27 10.88 23.28
N TYR A 187 -10.57 12.00 23.25
CA TYR A 187 -10.14 12.76 24.44
C TYR A 187 -11.11 13.89 24.75
N TYR A 188 -11.83 14.36 23.73
CA TYR A 188 -12.90 15.34 23.85
C TYR A 188 -14.26 14.64 23.77
N GLN A 189 -15.32 15.31 24.19
CA GLN A 189 -16.67 14.76 24.13
C GLN A 189 -17.06 14.41 22.70
N ASN A 190 -17.83 13.33 22.53
CA ASN A 190 -18.45 12.92 21.26
C ASN A 190 -17.47 12.83 20.08
N GLN A 191 -16.27 12.25 20.29
CA GLN A 191 -15.19 12.20 19.30
C GLN A 191 -14.75 10.76 18.92
N SER A 192 -15.57 9.75 19.19
CA SER A 192 -15.15 8.37 18.98
C SER A 192 -15.05 8.00 17.49
N THR A 193 -14.11 7.11 17.18
CA THR A 193 -13.88 6.54 15.85
C THR A 193 -13.89 5.02 15.91
N SER A 194 -14.39 4.36 14.88
CA SER A 194 -14.37 2.91 14.76
C SER A 194 -14.28 2.53 13.29
N HIS A 195 -13.14 1.97 12.87
CA HIS A 195 -12.90 1.55 11.50
C HIS A 195 -12.54 0.08 11.45
N PHE A 196 -13.12 -0.60 10.50
CA PHE A 196 -12.87 -2.00 10.23
C PHE A 196 -12.64 -2.18 8.72
N ASN A 197 -11.46 -2.59 8.34
CA ASN A 197 -11.13 -2.89 6.94
C ASN A 197 -10.64 -4.34 6.84
N TYR A 198 -11.19 -5.04 5.88
CA TYR A 198 -10.78 -6.39 5.54
C TYR A 198 -10.55 -6.46 4.03
N SER A 199 -9.35 -6.89 3.63
CA SER A 199 -8.98 -7.06 2.23
C SER A 199 -8.48 -8.47 1.99
N MET A 200 -8.94 -9.10 0.91
CA MET A 200 -8.47 -10.40 0.44
C MET A 200 -7.89 -10.24 -0.95
N HIS A 201 -6.80 -10.94 -1.22
CA HIS A 201 -6.23 -10.97 -2.55
C HIS A 201 -5.89 -12.38 -2.99
N ALA A 202 -5.92 -12.58 -4.30
CA ALA A 202 -5.38 -13.75 -4.94
C ALA A 202 -4.63 -13.33 -6.21
N SER A 203 -3.59 -14.07 -6.55
CA SER A 203 -2.81 -13.83 -7.76
C SER A 203 -2.42 -15.15 -8.42
N TYR A 204 -2.59 -15.23 -9.74
CA TYR A 204 -2.08 -16.32 -10.55
C TYR A 204 -1.03 -15.78 -11.53
N LEU A 205 0.18 -16.34 -11.47
CA LEU A 205 1.34 -15.89 -12.22
C LEU A 205 1.85 -17.02 -13.11
N GLY A 206 1.21 -17.17 -14.25
CA GLY A 206 1.64 -18.10 -15.30
C GLY A 206 2.44 -17.40 -16.40
N ASP A 207 3.05 -18.18 -17.27
CA ASP A 207 3.92 -17.67 -18.36
C ASP A 207 3.13 -16.93 -19.44
N ARG A 208 1.93 -17.44 -19.77
CA ARG A 208 1.04 -16.87 -20.79
C ARG A 208 -0.16 -16.16 -20.19
N TYR A 209 -0.60 -16.58 -19.02
CA TYR A 209 -1.77 -16.04 -18.35
C TYR A 209 -1.43 -15.59 -16.95
N GLN A 210 -1.84 -14.37 -16.60
CA GLN A 210 -1.69 -13.77 -15.27
C GLN A 210 -3.03 -13.18 -14.86
N ALA A 211 -3.35 -13.28 -13.58
CA ALA A 211 -4.56 -12.69 -13.02
C ALA A 211 -4.34 -12.22 -11.59
N HIS A 212 -4.99 -11.13 -11.21
CA HIS A 212 -5.01 -10.59 -9.87
C HIS A 212 -6.44 -10.25 -9.48
N VAL A 213 -6.78 -10.58 -8.25
CA VAL A 213 -8.07 -10.23 -7.63
C VAL A 213 -7.79 -9.55 -6.29
N LEU A 214 -8.47 -8.46 -6.03
CA LEU A 214 -8.49 -7.79 -4.73
C LEU A 214 -9.92 -7.47 -4.37
N PHE A 215 -10.37 -7.97 -3.23
CA PHE A 215 -11.65 -7.61 -2.62
C PHE A 215 -11.38 -6.89 -1.31
N SER A 216 -12.02 -5.75 -1.10
CA SER A 216 -11.92 -5.00 0.15
C SER A 216 -13.30 -4.59 0.64
N THR A 217 -13.50 -4.64 1.95
CA THR A 217 -14.67 -4.09 2.61
C THR A 217 -14.23 -3.17 3.73
N LEU A 218 -14.82 -2.00 3.79
CA LEU A 218 -14.57 -0.98 4.80
C LEU A 218 -15.88 -0.65 5.51
N HIS A 219 -15.87 -0.79 6.82
CA HIS A 219 -16.89 -0.23 7.69
C HIS A 219 -16.24 0.85 8.54
N GLN A 220 -16.71 2.06 8.41
CA GLN A 220 -16.16 3.23 9.08
C GLN A 220 -17.27 3.98 9.78
N LYS A 221 -17.04 4.34 11.04
CA LYS A 221 -17.94 5.18 11.83
C LYS A 221 -17.13 6.20 12.61
N VAL A 222 -17.55 7.45 12.55
CA VAL A 222 -16.97 8.58 13.28
C VAL A 222 -18.08 9.33 13.98
N THR A 223 -17.95 9.54 15.28
CA THR A 223 -18.84 10.43 16.03
C THR A 223 -18.39 11.86 15.81
N GLU A 224 -19.34 12.72 15.49
CA GLU A 224 -19.09 14.11 15.11
C GLU A 224 -19.47 15.04 16.26
N ASN A 225 -18.46 15.73 16.80
CA ASN A 225 -18.70 16.70 17.90
C ASN A 225 -18.79 18.15 17.43
N GLY A 226 -18.57 18.43 16.14
CA GLY A 226 -18.65 19.79 15.58
C GLY A 226 -17.56 20.75 16.07
N GLY A 227 -16.49 20.25 16.74
CA GLY A 227 -15.47 21.05 17.40
C GLY A 227 -15.86 21.53 18.79
N ILE A 228 -14.91 22.07 19.54
CA ILE A 228 -15.16 22.71 20.84
C ILE A 228 -15.85 24.06 20.64
N THR A 229 -16.69 24.46 21.61
CA THR A 229 -17.47 25.70 21.51
C THR A 229 -16.60 26.93 21.60
N ASN A 230 -15.61 26.94 22.51
CA ASN A 230 -14.69 28.05 22.72
C ASN A 230 -13.24 27.54 22.72
N ASP A 231 -12.42 28.09 21.83
CA ASP A 231 -10.99 27.74 21.71
C ASP A 231 -10.18 28.15 22.95
N ASP A 232 -10.66 29.10 23.76
CA ASP A 232 -9.98 29.56 24.97
C ASP A 232 -9.89 28.49 26.05
N TYR A 233 -10.75 27.47 26.05
CA TYR A 233 -10.56 26.30 26.92
C TYR A 233 -9.16 25.64 26.73
N VAL A 234 -8.60 25.75 25.53
CA VAL A 234 -7.29 25.21 25.20
C VAL A 234 -6.22 26.30 25.17
N LYS A 235 -6.51 27.46 24.54
CA LYS A 235 -5.54 28.56 24.37
C LYS A 235 -5.27 29.33 25.66
N HIS A 236 -6.31 29.53 26.47
CA HIS A 236 -6.31 30.36 27.67
C HIS A 236 -7.06 29.70 28.82
N PRO A 237 -6.68 28.49 29.27
CA PRO A 237 -7.38 27.77 30.33
C PRO A 237 -7.42 28.54 31.64
N GLU A 238 -6.50 29.47 31.83
CA GLU A 238 -6.46 30.39 33.00
C GLU A 238 -7.65 31.36 33.10
N LEU A 239 -8.44 31.54 32.05
CA LEU A 239 -9.65 32.36 32.06
C LEU A 239 -10.84 31.67 32.77
N PHE A 240 -10.74 30.38 32.98
CA PHE A 240 -11.80 29.56 33.60
C PHE A 240 -11.44 29.29 35.05
N ASN A 241 -12.39 29.55 35.97
CA ASN A 241 -12.19 29.48 37.43
C ASN A 241 -12.07 28.05 38.00
N GLU A 242 -12.35 27.03 37.22
CA GLU A 242 -12.33 25.62 37.61
C GLU A 242 -11.29 24.81 36.78
N ASN A 243 -10.67 23.84 37.46
CA ASN A 243 -9.86 22.85 36.76
C ASN A 243 -10.80 21.88 36.03
N PHE A 244 -10.64 21.72 34.74
CA PHE A 244 -11.43 20.82 33.92
C PHE A 244 -10.52 19.87 33.14
N SER A 245 -11.03 18.69 32.83
CA SER A 245 -10.40 17.74 31.91
C SER A 245 -10.83 18.00 30.45
N THR A 246 -10.07 17.52 29.48
CA THR A 246 -10.44 17.67 28.07
C THR A 246 -11.81 17.07 27.73
N SER A 247 -12.24 16.04 28.48
CA SER A 247 -13.57 15.42 28.33
C SER A 247 -14.73 16.25 28.90
N GLU A 248 -14.44 17.35 29.59
CA GLU A 248 -15.47 18.26 30.15
C GLU A 248 -15.61 19.52 29.29
N ILE A 249 -14.73 19.76 28.34
CA ILE A 249 -14.82 20.90 27.43
C ILE A 249 -16.06 20.75 26.54
N PRO A 250 -16.97 21.79 26.53
CA PRO A 250 -18.18 21.74 25.73
C PRO A 250 -17.89 21.65 24.22
N VAL A 251 -18.74 20.91 23.52
CA VAL A 251 -18.68 20.69 22.06
C VAL A 251 -19.99 21.10 21.40
N ASN A 252 -19.93 21.38 20.09
CA ASN A 252 -21.08 21.91 19.36
C ASN A 252 -22.18 20.87 19.09
N LEU A 253 -21.80 19.57 18.92
CA LEU A 253 -22.74 18.53 18.52
C LEU A 253 -22.72 17.36 19.50
N ASP A 254 -23.90 16.79 19.75
CA ASP A 254 -24.09 15.55 20.49
C ASP A 254 -24.88 14.55 19.66
N ARG A 255 -24.53 13.25 19.80
CA ARG A 255 -25.22 12.11 19.18
C ARG A 255 -25.32 12.19 17.65
N ASN A 256 -24.28 12.75 17.02
CA ASN A 256 -24.13 12.85 15.57
C ASN A 256 -23.00 11.93 15.07
N TRP A 257 -23.14 11.30 13.91
CA TRP A 257 -22.07 10.51 13.31
C TRP A 257 -22.12 10.40 11.79
N ASN A 258 -20.96 10.26 11.20
CA ASN A 258 -20.75 9.82 9.84
C ASN A 258 -20.43 8.32 9.81
N ARG A 259 -20.97 7.62 8.84
CA ARG A 259 -20.71 6.20 8.60
C ARG A 259 -20.55 5.95 7.11
N ASN A 260 -19.46 5.27 6.74
CA ASN A 260 -19.23 4.74 5.41
C ASN A 260 -19.21 3.20 5.46
N ASP A 261 -19.94 2.57 4.53
CA ASP A 261 -19.92 1.12 4.29
C ASP A 261 -19.55 0.93 2.83
N ASN A 262 -18.31 0.52 2.54
CA ASN A 262 -17.77 0.47 1.21
C ASN A 262 -17.30 -0.94 0.87
N GLN A 263 -17.58 -1.37 -0.35
CA GLN A 263 -17.10 -2.61 -0.93
C GLN A 263 -16.41 -2.30 -2.25
N HIS A 264 -15.24 -2.86 -2.43
CA HIS A 264 -14.43 -2.68 -3.62
C HIS A 264 -13.96 -4.05 -4.12
N LEU A 265 -14.20 -4.34 -5.39
CA LEU A 265 -13.70 -5.52 -6.08
C LEU A 265 -12.90 -5.08 -7.30
N PHE A 266 -11.64 -5.45 -7.32
CA PHE A 266 -10.75 -5.27 -8.45
C PHE A 266 -10.37 -6.63 -9.02
N PHE A 267 -10.47 -6.77 -10.33
CA PHE A 267 -10.05 -7.95 -11.07
C PHE A 267 -9.31 -7.52 -12.32
N THR A 268 -8.10 -8.00 -12.49
CA THR A 268 -7.36 -7.82 -13.75
C THR A 268 -6.79 -9.14 -14.22
N HIS A 269 -6.86 -9.38 -15.51
CA HIS A 269 -6.22 -10.52 -16.12
C HIS A 269 -5.61 -10.19 -17.48
N ARG A 270 -4.58 -10.95 -17.81
CA ARG A 270 -3.77 -10.75 -19.00
C ARG A 270 -3.50 -12.08 -19.65
N TYR A 271 -3.67 -12.14 -20.98
CA TYR A 271 -3.21 -13.25 -21.80
C TYR A 271 -2.14 -12.74 -22.76
N SER A 272 -0.96 -13.36 -22.70
CA SER A 272 0.20 -12.96 -23.49
C SER A 272 0.48 -13.96 -24.62
N VAL A 273 0.71 -13.42 -25.81
CA VAL A 273 1.13 -14.17 -27.01
C VAL A 273 2.59 -13.82 -27.29
N GLY A 274 3.41 -14.83 -27.53
CA GLY A 274 4.85 -14.67 -27.74
C GLY A 274 5.50 -15.97 -28.17
N PHE A 275 6.80 -16.05 -28.00
CA PHE A 275 7.60 -17.21 -28.36
C PHE A 275 8.47 -17.66 -27.19
N THR A 276 8.90 -18.92 -27.25
CA THR A 276 9.86 -19.47 -26.29
C THR A 276 11.26 -19.37 -26.85
N ARG A 277 12.19 -18.82 -26.06
CA ARG A 277 13.63 -18.81 -26.40
C ARG A 277 14.41 -19.60 -25.35
N LYS A 278 15.53 -20.14 -25.76
CA LYS A 278 16.47 -20.80 -24.86
C LYS A 278 17.45 -19.76 -24.31
N VAL A 279 17.52 -19.66 -22.96
CA VAL A 279 18.45 -18.76 -22.26
C VAL A 279 19.36 -19.55 -21.35
N PRO A 280 20.64 -19.15 -21.20
CA PRO A 280 21.53 -19.79 -20.23
C PRO A 280 20.97 -19.71 -18.81
N MET A 281 21.03 -20.82 -18.07
CA MET A 281 20.71 -20.86 -16.67
C MET A 281 21.70 -20.04 -15.83
N THR A 282 21.23 -19.45 -14.76
CA THR A 282 22.12 -18.83 -13.77
C THR A 282 22.90 -19.89 -13.00
N LYS A 283 24.01 -19.48 -12.35
CA LYS A 283 24.82 -20.41 -11.53
C LYS A 283 23.99 -21.11 -10.45
N GLU A 284 23.11 -20.36 -9.78
CA GLU A 284 22.22 -20.89 -8.74
C GLU A 284 21.19 -21.90 -9.30
N GLU A 285 20.65 -21.65 -10.51
CA GLU A 285 19.76 -22.58 -11.19
C GLU A 285 20.47 -23.87 -11.61
N ILE A 286 21.71 -23.75 -12.07
CA ILE A 286 22.57 -24.91 -12.43
C ILE A 286 22.80 -25.74 -11.15
N GLU A 287 23.16 -25.12 -10.02
CA GLU A 287 23.36 -25.81 -8.75
C GLU A 287 22.08 -26.50 -8.26
N ALA A 288 20.95 -25.78 -8.31
CA ALA A 288 19.64 -26.35 -7.94
C ALA A 288 19.24 -27.53 -8.85
N ARG A 289 19.52 -27.43 -10.15
CA ARG A 289 19.26 -28.53 -11.11
C ARG A 289 20.17 -29.71 -10.90
N LYS A 290 21.48 -29.48 -10.62
CA LYS A 290 22.42 -30.53 -10.24
C LYS A 290 21.96 -31.26 -8.99
N PHE A 291 21.54 -30.53 -7.97
CA PHE A 291 21.02 -31.12 -6.74
C PHE A 291 19.74 -31.93 -6.98
N ALA A 292 18.80 -31.41 -7.79
CA ALA A 292 17.58 -32.14 -8.14
C ALA A 292 17.89 -33.45 -8.90
N ILE A 293 18.86 -33.43 -9.83
CA ILE A 293 19.29 -34.61 -10.59
C ILE A 293 19.95 -35.63 -9.65
N SER A 294 20.82 -35.19 -8.73
CA SER A 294 21.47 -36.11 -7.76
C SER A 294 20.45 -36.74 -6.81
N SER A 295 19.49 -35.98 -6.33
CA SER A 295 18.42 -36.49 -5.45
C SER A 295 17.45 -37.45 -6.16
N GLN A 296 17.18 -37.25 -7.46
CA GLN A 296 16.41 -38.20 -8.28
C GLN A 296 17.16 -39.50 -8.49
N LYS A 297 18.46 -39.42 -8.86
CA LYS A 297 19.32 -40.61 -8.95
C LYS A 297 19.36 -41.41 -7.66
N GLU A 298 19.56 -40.76 -6.54
CA GLU A 298 19.50 -41.44 -5.22
C GLU A 298 18.15 -42.09 -4.95
N ALA A 299 17.05 -41.42 -5.32
CA ALA A 299 15.71 -41.97 -5.14
C ALA A 299 15.43 -43.17 -6.06
N GLU A 300 15.94 -43.15 -7.28
CA GLU A 300 15.85 -44.24 -8.23
C GLU A 300 16.74 -45.44 -7.82
N GLU A 301 17.96 -45.18 -7.34
CA GLU A 301 18.85 -46.20 -6.79
C GLU A 301 18.25 -46.87 -5.53
N ARG A 302 17.62 -46.13 -4.64
CA ARG A 302 16.90 -46.71 -3.49
C ARG A 302 15.72 -47.58 -3.93
N LYS A 303 14.95 -47.12 -4.93
CA LYS A 303 13.85 -47.92 -5.50
C LYS A 303 14.36 -49.18 -6.19
N ALA A 304 15.45 -49.11 -6.90
CA ALA A 304 16.08 -50.28 -7.55
C ALA A 304 16.63 -51.27 -6.49
N GLN A 305 17.25 -50.79 -5.41
CA GLN A 305 17.71 -51.61 -4.30
C GLN A 305 16.53 -52.24 -3.53
N GLN A 306 15.44 -51.55 -3.35
CA GLN A 306 14.21 -52.12 -2.74
C GLN A 306 13.63 -53.24 -3.61
N LYS A 307 13.51 -52.98 -4.95
CA LYS A 307 13.04 -54.00 -5.89
C LYS A 307 13.97 -55.24 -6.00
N ALA A 308 15.29 -55.01 -5.88
CA ALA A 308 16.27 -56.09 -5.85
C ALA A 308 16.20 -56.91 -4.52
N ARG A 309 15.90 -56.26 -3.39
CA ARG A 309 15.65 -56.96 -2.10
C ARG A 309 14.32 -57.75 -2.10
N GLU A 310 13.27 -57.20 -2.70
CA GLU A 310 11.98 -57.88 -2.87
C GLU A 310 12.10 -59.07 -3.78
N LYS A 311 12.90 -59.02 -4.88
CA LYS A 311 13.18 -60.18 -5.72
C LYS A 311 14.02 -61.27 -5.04
N LYS A 312 14.93 -60.90 -4.13
CA LYS A 312 15.70 -61.90 -3.33
C LYS A 312 14.87 -62.57 -2.23
N LYS A 313 13.78 -61.90 -1.77
CA LYS A 313 12.82 -62.54 -0.82
C LYS A 313 11.83 -63.49 -1.48
N GLY A 314 11.67 -63.46 -2.80
CA GLY A 314 10.74 -64.32 -3.52
C GLY A 314 11.37 -65.65 -3.98
N ASP A 315 12.66 -65.90 -3.77
CA ASP A 315 13.38 -67.13 -4.19
C ASP A 315 13.85 -68.03 -2.97
N GLU A 316 13.49 -67.64 -1.72
CA GLU A 316 13.73 -68.46 -0.53
C GLU A 316 12.40 -68.67 0.19
N ASP A 317 11.54 -69.50 -0.34
CA ASP A 317 10.50 -70.22 0.40
C ASP A 317 11.01 -71.64 0.66
N THR A 318 11.57 -71.79 1.91
CA THR A 318 11.47 -73.01 2.71
C THR A 318 11.95 -72.76 4.10
N ASP A 319 11.04 -72.98 5.02
CA ASP A 319 11.15 -73.48 6.42
C ASP A 319 11.71 -72.61 7.53
N ASP A 320 10.80 -72.39 8.46
CA ASP A 320 10.88 -72.44 9.92
C ASP A 320 11.30 -71.21 10.78
N ASP A 321 10.40 -71.07 11.73
CA ASP A 321 10.53 -70.54 13.12
C ASP A 321 10.43 -69.08 13.48
N ASP A 322 9.31 -68.85 14.13
CA ASP A 322 8.95 -67.85 15.18
C ASP A 322 10.06 -67.03 15.82
N GLU A 323 9.96 -65.69 15.59
CA GLU A 323 10.24 -64.69 16.61
C GLU A 323 9.37 -63.41 16.42
N PRO A 324 8.88 -62.82 17.55
CA PRO A 324 7.86 -61.76 17.44
C PRO A 324 8.43 -60.42 17.06
N ALA A 325 7.71 -59.74 16.14
CA ALA A 325 7.99 -58.37 15.72
C ALA A 325 7.81 -57.41 16.92
N VAL A 326 8.87 -56.78 17.34
CA VAL A 326 8.82 -55.61 18.22
C VAL A 326 8.34 -54.37 17.40
N GLN A 327 7.11 -53.95 17.67
CA GLN A 327 6.61 -52.68 17.22
C GLN A 327 7.21 -51.55 18.08
N ASP A 328 8.15 -50.81 17.53
CA ASP A 328 8.55 -49.53 18.10
C ASP A 328 7.70 -48.40 17.50
N ASN A 329 6.56 -48.20 18.12
CA ASN A 329 5.75 -46.97 17.91
C ASN A 329 6.18 -45.93 18.94
N PHE A 330 7.10 -45.06 18.55
CA PHE A 330 7.33 -43.79 19.24
C PHE A 330 6.72 -42.66 18.39
N ALA A 331 5.57 -42.18 18.80
CA ALA A 331 4.98 -40.97 18.30
C ALA A 331 5.86 -39.75 18.72
N GLY A 332 6.41 -39.01 17.75
CA GLY A 332 7.01 -37.70 17.97
C GLY A 332 8.43 -37.47 17.46
N ARG A 333 9.00 -38.35 16.64
CA ARG A 333 10.29 -38.04 15.97
C ARG A 333 10.09 -37.88 14.44
N PRO A 334 10.60 -36.79 13.84
CA PRO A 334 10.64 -36.71 12.37
C PRO A 334 11.57 -37.79 11.82
N ASP A 335 11.16 -38.46 10.75
CA ASP A 335 11.85 -39.59 10.09
C ASP A 335 13.27 -39.29 9.54
N ASN A 336 13.84 -38.11 9.77
CA ASN A 336 15.14 -37.68 9.24
C ASN A 336 16.28 -37.64 10.28
N ALA A 337 16.11 -38.16 11.45
CA ALA A 337 17.16 -38.17 12.49
C ALA A 337 17.83 -39.55 12.62
N LYS A 338 18.42 -40.07 11.55
CA LYS A 338 19.44 -41.13 11.65
C LYS A 338 20.82 -40.48 11.69
N VAL A 339 21.46 -40.60 12.84
CA VAL A 339 22.88 -40.30 13.02
C VAL A 339 23.68 -41.28 12.16
N VAL A 340 24.21 -40.82 11.04
CA VAL A 340 25.15 -41.55 10.21
C VAL A 340 26.50 -41.46 10.92
N LYS A 341 27.00 -42.60 11.44
CA LYS A 341 28.39 -42.71 11.83
C LYS A 341 29.27 -42.38 10.63
N ALA A 342 30.18 -41.45 10.80
CA ALA A 342 31.14 -41.03 9.81
C ALA A 342 31.90 -42.25 9.26
N VAL A 343 31.63 -42.56 7.98
CA VAL A 343 32.52 -43.42 7.17
C VAL A 343 33.45 -42.45 6.44
N GLN A 344 34.74 -42.59 6.66
CA GLN A 344 35.77 -41.84 5.97
C GLN A 344 35.56 -42.00 4.45
N PRO A 345 35.62 -40.96 3.67
CA PRO A 345 35.56 -41.10 2.21
C PRO A 345 36.82 -41.73 1.66
N ALA A 346 36.65 -42.80 0.90
CA ALA A 346 37.77 -43.35 0.12
C ALA A 346 38.07 -42.34 -1.00
N ASP A 347 39.24 -41.78 -0.95
CA ASP A 347 39.81 -40.69 -1.79
C ASP A 347 40.10 -41.05 -3.24
N SER A 348 39.45 -42.02 -3.88
CA SER A 348 39.84 -42.48 -5.20
C SER A 348 38.79 -42.34 -6.32
N LEU A 349 37.62 -41.69 -6.07
CA LEU A 349 36.57 -41.56 -7.12
C LEU A 349 36.29 -40.12 -7.58
N LEU A 350 36.96 -39.13 -7.04
CA LEU A 350 36.71 -37.72 -7.41
C LEU A 350 37.72 -37.18 -8.44
N THR A 351 38.81 -37.93 -8.76
CA THR A 351 39.82 -37.51 -9.75
C THR A 351 39.51 -37.92 -11.19
N ALA A 352 38.56 -38.82 -11.42
CA ALA A 352 38.20 -39.25 -12.79
C ALA A 352 37.19 -38.31 -13.48
N ASP A 353 36.41 -37.49 -12.74
CA ASP A 353 35.35 -36.68 -13.31
C ASP A 353 35.76 -35.24 -13.69
N SER A 354 36.89 -34.76 -13.15
CA SER A 354 37.42 -33.42 -13.48
C SER A 354 38.27 -33.38 -14.75
N THR A 355 38.78 -34.50 -15.21
CA THR A 355 39.57 -34.60 -16.46
C THR A 355 38.73 -34.76 -17.74
N LEU A 356 37.45 -35.14 -17.58
CA LEU A 356 36.51 -35.26 -18.73
C LEU A 356 35.86 -33.94 -19.13
N LEU A 357 35.95 -32.88 -18.29
CA LEU A 357 35.35 -31.57 -18.57
C LEU A 357 36.33 -30.60 -19.27
N ALA A 358 37.62 -30.95 -19.38
CA ALA A 358 38.65 -30.10 -20.01
C ALA A 358 39.01 -30.46 -21.45
N ALA A 359 38.46 -31.56 -21.98
CA ALA A 359 38.73 -32.00 -23.35
C ALA A 359 37.44 -32.01 -24.19
N GLY A 360 37.03 -30.85 -24.65
CA GLY A 360 35.85 -30.69 -25.49
C GLY A 360 36.01 -29.70 -26.61
N GLN A 361 36.89 -29.95 -27.57
CA GLN A 361 36.66 -29.52 -28.95
C GLN A 361 36.56 -30.75 -29.84
N PRO A 362 35.53 -30.85 -30.71
CA PRO A 362 35.39 -32.00 -31.56
C PRO A 362 36.32 -31.85 -32.77
N THR A 363 37.44 -32.57 -32.80
CA THR A 363 38.09 -32.93 -34.01
C THR A 363 37.69 -34.38 -34.32
N GLY A 364 37.16 -34.59 -35.53
CA GLY A 364 36.59 -35.83 -35.97
C GLY A 364 37.55 -37.02 -35.91
N GLU A 365 37.03 -38.06 -35.42
CA GLU A 365 37.16 -39.48 -35.75
C GLU A 365 36.58 -40.24 -34.55
N LEU A 366 35.53 -41.04 -34.84
CA LEU A 366 34.89 -41.88 -33.83
C LEU A 366 35.81 -43.03 -33.49
N ASP A 367 36.54 -42.95 -32.37
CA ASP A 367 37.22 -44.11 -31.79
C ASP A 367 36.15 -45.14 -31.38
N ARG A 368 36.22 -46.31 -32.05
CA ARG A 368 35.41 -47.45 -31.73
C ARG A 368 35.85 -48.04 -30.39
N ILE A 369 35.12 -47.80 -29.33
CA ILE A 369 35.34 -48.48 -28.04
C ILE A 369 34.88 -49.92 -28.18
N ALA A 370 35.82 -50.90 -28.03
CA ALA A 370 35.51 -52.32 -28.01
C ALA A 370 34.78 -52.67 -26.70
N VAL A 371 33.50 -53.05 -26.78
CA VAL A 371 32.67 -53.35 -25.62
C VAL A 371 32.42 -54.87 -25.59
N ASN A 372 32.86 -55.54 -24.50
CA ASN A 372 32.59 -56.97 -24.27
C ASN A 372 31.23 -57.17 -23.57
N GLY A 373 30.24 -57.44 -24.39
CA GLY A 373 28.93 -57.87 -23.94
C GLY A 373 27.82 -56.82 -24.12
N LYS A 374 26.60 -57.30 -24.43
CA LYS A 374 25.44 -56.50 -24.71
C LYS A 374 25.01 -55.61 -23.54
N ALA A 375 25.13 -56.05 -22.30
CA ALA A 375 24.80 -55.29 -21.10
C ALA A 375 25.74 -54.08 -20.86
N ALA A 376 27.03 -54.19 -21.22
CA ALA A 376 28.00 -53.12 -21.14
C ALA A 376 27.77 -52.09 -22.28
N ALA A 377 27.37 -52.52 -23.45
CA ALA A 377 26.99 -51.66 -24.58
C ALA A 377 25.71 -50.83 -24.26
N ASP A 378 24.69 -51.51 -23.71
CA ASP A 378 23.45 -50.83 -23.31
C ASP A 378 23.67 -49.83 -22.16
N SER A 379 24.59 -50.14 -21.22
CA SER A 379 24.97 -49.21 -20.13
C SER A 379 25.72 -47.99 -20.67
N ILE A 380 26.64 -48.16 -21.63
CA ILE A 380 27.38 -47.05 -22.27
C ILE A 380 26.43 -46.21 -23.16
N LEU A 381 25.50 -46.83 -23.87
CA LEU A 381 24.47 -46.12 -24.64
C LEU A 381 23.50 -45.33 -23.74
N ALA A 382 23.07 -45.90 -22.63
CA ALA A 382 22.22 -45.23 -21.66
C ALA A 382 22.95 -44.03 -20.99
N THR A 383 24.23 -44.21 -20.67
CA THR A 383 25.06 -43.13 -20.08
C THR A 383 25.35 -42.05 -21.13
N SER A 384 25.57 -42.39 -22.39
CA SER A 384 25.83 -41.41 -23.46
C SER A 384 24.57 -40.67 -23.91
N SER A 385 23.39 -41.30 -23.87
CA SER A 385 22.13 -40.63 -24.16
C SER A 385 21.69 -39.71 -23.01
N ALA A 386 21.89 -40.09 -21.76
CA ALA A 386 21.65 -39.25 -20.60
C ALA A 386 22.62 -38.04 -20.56
N ALA A 387 23.89 -38.27 -20.94
CA ALA A 387 24.89 -37.19 -21.05
C ALA A 387 24.62 -36.18 -22.16
N LYS A 388 23.97 -36.58 -23.27
CA LYS A 388 23.61 -35.68 -24.37
C LYS A 388 22.42 -34.76 -24.06
N GLU A 389 21.51 -35.12 -23.16
CA GLU A 389 20.37 -34.25 -22.74
C GLU A 389 20.78 -33.21 -21.72
N ASP A 390 21.87 -33.41 -20.99
CA ASP A 390 22.18 -32.60 -19.79
C ASP A 390 23.20 -31.46 -20.00
N THR A 391 23.82 -31.36 -21.16
CA THR A 391 24.93 -30.42 -21.41
C THR A 391 24.54 -29.03 -21.87
N SER A 392 23.25 -28.71 -22.03
CA SER A 392 22.89 -27.42 -22.58
C SER A 392 22.72 -26.29 -21.52
N TRP A 393 22.61 -26.56 -20.22
CA TRP A 393 22.36 -25.57 -19.15
C TRP A 393 21.47 -24.39 -19.59
N LEU A 394 20.56 -24.66 -20.52
CA LEU A 394 19.61 -23.73 -21.09
C LEU A 394 18.23 -24.02 -20.51
N LYS A 395 17.52 -22.97 -20.18
CA LYS A 395 16.10 -23.03 -19.83
C LYS A 395 15.25 -22.41 -20.91
N ASP A 396 14.06 -22.93 -21.08
CA ASP A 396 13.05 -22.32 -21.93
C ASP A 396 12.44 -21.13 -21.16
N GLU A 397 12.60 -19.93 -21.74
CA GLU A 397 12.00 -18.70 -21.24
C GLU A 397 10.95 -18.24 -22.24
N TYR A 398 9.71 -18.03 -21.76
CA TYR A 398 8.65 -17.49 -22.58
C TYR A 398 8.82 -15.98 -22.68
N VAL A 399 8.92 -15.46 -23.90
CA VAL A 399 9.05 -14.03 -24.19
C VAL A 399 7.71 -13.55 -24.75
N PRO A 400 6.93 -12.80 -24.00
CA PRO A 400 5.72 -12.19 -24.48
C PRO A 400 6.04 -11.09 -25.50
N VAL A 401 5.21 -10.96 -26.54
CA VAL A 401 5.30 -9.91 -27.56
C VAL A 401 4.07 -9.02 -27.50
N THR A 402 2.90 -9.63 -27.43
CA THR A 402 1.62 -8.94 -27.36
C THR A 402 0.81 -9.50 -26.21
N SER A 403 0.12 -8.63 -25.49
CA SER A 403 -0.79 -9.04 -24.42
C SER A 403 -2.16 -8.41 -24.59
N PHE A 404 -3.19 -9.20 -24.36
CA PHE A 404 -4.59 -8.77 -24.23
C PHE A 404 -4.90 -8.66 -22.75
N ILE A 405 -5.37 -7.50 -22.33
CA ILE A 405 -5.59 -7.16 -20.93
C ILE A 405 -7.07 -6.79 -20.77
N HIS A 406 -7.68 -7.32 -19.72
CA HIS A 406 -8.97 -6.86 -19.26
C HIS A 406 -8.90 -6.57 -17.77
N THR A 407 -9.41 -5.42 -17.37
CA THR A 407 -9.49 -5.00 -15.98
C THR A 407 -10.92 -4.58 -15.66
N ALA A 408 -11.47 -5.09 -14.58
CA ALA A 408 -12.79 -4.75 -14.06
C ALA A 408 -12.66 -4.24 -12.63
N GLU A 409 -13.28 -3.09 -12.35
CA GLU A 409 -13.35 -2.49 -11.03
C GLU A 409 -14.81 -2.22 -10.68
N LEU A 410 -15.28 -2.80 -9.57
CA LEU A 410 -16.63 -2.63 -9.05
C LEU A 410 -16.55 -1.98 -7.67
N ASN A 411 -17.20 -0.83 -7.53
CA ASN A 411 -17.31 -0.08 -6.28
C ASN A 411 -18.79 0.00 -5.86
N ASN A 412 -19.07 -0.39 -4.64
CA ASN A 412 -20.38 -0.24 -4.01
C ASN A 412 -20.19 0.51 -2.70
N TYR A 413 -20.37 1.82 -2.74
CA TYR A 413 -20.07 2.74 -1.66
C TYR A 413 -21.34 3.37 -1.12
N LYS A 414 -21.40 3.52 0.20
CA LYS A 414 -22.52 4.09 0.90
C LYS A 414 -22.04 4.98 2.03
N ARG A 415 -22.60 6.17 2.13
CA ARG A 415 -22.44 7.08 3.26
C ARG A 415 -23.78 7.34 3.92
N ILE A 416 -23.78 7.45 5.24
CA ILE A 416 -24.90 7.91 6.07
C ILE A 416 -24.35 8.97 7.02
N TYR A 417 -24.98 10.17 7.01
CA TYR A 417 -24.87 11.12 8.09
C TYR A 417 -26.14 11.05 8.93
N GLN A 418 -25.98 10.83 10.22
CA GLN A 418 -27.10 10.72 11.13
C GLN A 418 -26.87 11.62 12.33
N ALA A 419 -27.87 12.46 12.64
CA ALA A 419 -27.98 13.24 13.84
C ALA A 419 -29.33 12.98 14.50
N TYR A 420 -29.35 12.71 15.78
CA TYR A 420 -30.61 12.62 16.54
C TYR A 420 -31.09 13.96 16.99
N GLU A 421 -30.15 14.81 17.39
CA GLU A 421 -30.42 16.16 17.89
C GLU A 421 -29.35 17.09 17.33
N THR A 422 -29.73 18.29 16.96
CA THR A 422 -28.82 19.39 16.60
C THR A 422 -29.23 20.64 17.34
N PRO A 423 -28.32 21.52 17.78
CA PRO A 423 -28.67 22.78 18.37
C PRO A 423 -29.55 23.63 17.43
N ASP A 424 -30.45 24.42 17.98
CA ASP A 424 -31.33 25.28 17.21
C ASP A 424 -30.52 26.19 16.27
N ASN A 425 -30.93 26.26 15.02
CA ASN A 425 -30.30 27.04 13.96
C ASN A 425 -28.79 26.76 13.73
N PHE A 426 -28.26 25.64 14.22
CA PHE A 426 -26.85 25.28 14.02
C PHE A 426 -26.51 25.16 12.52
N TYR A 427 -27.35 24.47 11.75
CA TYR A 427 -27.24 24.41 10.30
C TYR A 427 -28.16 25.41 9.64
N ALA A 428 -27.65 26.12 8.64
CA ALA A 428 -28.48 26.92 7.75
C ALA A 428 -29.21 26.00 6.75
N ASN A 429 -30.42 26.39 6.31
CA ASN A 429 -31.07 25.75 5.16
C ASN A 429 -30.65 26.49 3.88
N THR A 430 -30.13 25.77 2.91
CA THR A 430 -29.73 26.34 1.61
C THR A 430 -30.84 26.28 0.56
N TYR A 431 -32.03 25.82 0.93
CA TYR A 431 -33.22 25.68 0.12
C TYR A 431 -34.48 25.76 0.96
N ASP A 432 -35.66 25.86 0.34
CA ASP A 432 -36.94 25.80 1.04
C ASP A 432 -37.16 24.38 1.61
N VAL A 433 -37.36 24.30 2.93
CA VAL A 433 -37.48 23.02 3.63
C VAL A 433 -38.86 22.41 3.38
N ASP A 434 -38.87 21.21 2.84
CA ASP A 434 -40.08 20.38 2.72
C ASP A 434 -40.45 19.74 4.09
N GLU A 435 -41.76 19.49 4.31
CA GLU A 435 -42.27 18.87 5.56
C GLU A 435 -41.59 17.50 5.87
N LYS A 436 -41.15 16.76 4.83
CA LYS A 436 -40.43 15.49 5.03
C LYS A 436 -39.06 15.64 5.66
N PHE A 437 -38.44 16.79 5.53
CA PHE A 437 -37.16 17.11 6.16
C PHE A 437 -37.35 17.92 7.43
N SER A 438 -38.58 18.14 7.88
CA SER A 438 -38.89 18.81 9.16
C SER A 438 -38.51 17.92 10.35
N GLY A 439 -38.47 18.51 11.56
CA GLY A 439 -38.10 17.85 12.81
C GLY A 439 -36.62 17.99 13.13
N ASP A 440 -36.16 17.42 14.25
CA ASP A 440 -34.80 17.67 14.80
C ASP A 440 -33.77 16.67 14.27
N SER A 441 -34.19 15.50 13.83
CA SER A 441 -33.30 14.44 13.37
C SER A 441 -32.87 14.58 11.90
N ILE A 442 -31.66 14.16 11.60
CA ILE A 442 -31.09 14.06 10.24
C ILE A 442 -30.79 12.60 9.94
N TYR A 443 -31.12 12.17 8.72
CA TYR A 443 -30.76 10.86 8.19
C TYR A 443 -30.48 10.96 6.68
N ASP A 444 -29.30 11.45 6.35
CA ASP A 444 -28.90 11.64 4.96
C ASP A 444 -28.09 10.43 4.48
N LYS A 445 -28.63 9.73 3.49
CA LYS A 445 -28.02 8.53 2.94
C LYS A 445 -27.75 8.71 1.46
N THR A 446 -26.50 8.52 1.06
CA THR A 446 -26.08 8.53 -0.36
C THR A 446 -25.32 7.25 -0.72
N ASN A 447 -25.52 6.76 -1.94
CA ASN A 447 -24.83 5.58 -2.46
C ASN A 447 -24.23 5.87 -3.84
N LEU A 448 -23.13 5.16 -4.13
CA LEU A 448 -22.57 5.02 -5.46
C LEU A 448 -22.33 3.53 -5.75
N LEU A 449 -22.88 3.05 -6.86
CA LEU A 449 -22.48 1.79 -7.48
C LEU A 449 -21.78 2.13 -8.80
N SER A 450 -20.49 1.80 -8.94
CA SER A 450 -19.75 2.01 -10.19
C SER A 450 -19.11 0.72 -10.68
N LEU A 451 -19.13 0.54 -12.00
CA LEU A 451 -18.46 -0.55 -12.70
C LEU A 451 -17.66 0.02 -13.85
N ARG A 452 -16.34 -0.10 -13.80
CA ARG A 452 -15.42 0.27 -14.88
C ARG A 452 -14.79 -0.99 -15.47
N ASN A 453 -14.90 -1.16 -16.79
CA ASN A 453 -14.23 -2.19 -17.56
C ASN A 453 -13.23 -1.56 -18.51
N THR A 454 -11.99 -2.00 -18.50
CA THR A 454 -10.91 -1.54 -19.37
C THR A 454 -10.37 -2.71 -20.19
N PHE A 455 -10.39 -2.59 -21.51
CA PHE A 455 -9.81 -3.54 -22.44
C PHE A 455 -8.60 -2.91 -23.12
N ALA A 456 -7.46 -3.58 -23.07
CA ALA A 456 -6.24 -3.05 -23.67
C ALA A 456 -5.48 -4.12 -24.47
N ILE A 457 -4.82 -3.66 -25.54
CA ILE A 457 -3.84 -4.41 -26.29
C ILE A 457 -2.48 -3.77 -26.02
N SER A 458 -1.52 -4.59 -25.59
CA SER A 458 -0.18 -4.16 -25.23
C SER A 458 0.84 -4.83 -26.16
N LEU A 459 1.67 -4.02 -26.80
CA LEU A 459 2.91 -4.44 -27.43
C LEU A 459 4.04 -4.22 -26.42
N LEU A 460 4.70 -5.31 -26.04
CA LEU A 460 5.66 -5.25 -24.95
C LEU A 460 7.01 -4.66 -25.38
N GLU A 461 7.69 -4.07 -24.42
CA GLU A 461 8.98 -3.41 -24.62
C GLU A 461 10.02 -4.38 -25.22
N GLY A 462 10.73 -3.93 -26.27
CA GLY A 462 11.77 -4.73 -26.92
C GLY A 462 11.27 -5.74 -27.99
N PHE A 463 9.99 -5.75 -28.32
CA PHE A 463 9.44 -6.58 -29.39
C PHE A 463 10.05 -6.25 -30.77
N ASN A 464 10.51 -5.02 -30.96
CA ASN A 464 11.17 -4.55 -32.19
C ASN A 464 12.53 -3.91 -31.85
N LYS A 465 13.54 -4.17 -32.69
CA LYS A 465 14.88 -3.57 -32.55
C LYS A 465 14.89 -2.04 -32.63
N TRP A 466 13.89 -1.45 -33.30
CA TRP A 466 13.76 -0.02 -33.51
C TRP A 466 12.92 0.66 -32.42
N ALA A 467 11.89 0.00 -31.92
CA ALA A 467 11.02 0.51 -30.86
C ALA A 467 11.41 -0.11 -29.50
N LYS A 468 12.30 0.56 -28.79
CA LYS A 468 12.71 0.14 -27.43
C LYS A 468 11.69 0.54 -26.35
N ALA A 469 10.43 0.78 -26.74
CA ALA A 469 9.34 1.19 -25.86
C ALA A 469 8.17 0.21 -26.01
N GLY A 470 7.44 -0.02 -24.94
CA GLY A 470 6.15 -0.69 -24.96
C GLY A 470 5.05 0.29 -25.34
N LEU A 471 4.08 -0.17 -26.13
CA LEU A 471 2.89 0.60 -26.52
C LEU A 471 1.64 -0.12 -26.05
N LYS A 472 0.69 0.60 -25.44
CA LYS A 472 -0.65 0.09 -25.15
C LYS A 472 -1.70 1.01 -25.74
N VAL A 473 -2.76 0.40 -26.21
CA VAL A 473 -3.99 1.11 -26.63
C VAL A 473 -5.15 0.47 -25.90
N PHE A 474 -6.06 1.27 -25.39
CA PHE A 474 -7.18 0.79 -24.59
C PHE A 474 -8.48 1.52 -24.88
N ALA A 475 -9.58 0.87 -24.55
CA ALA A 475 -10.90 1.44 -24.43
C ALA A 475 -11.47 1.06 -23.05
N ALA A 476 -12.14 1.99 -22.41
CA ALA A 476 -12.80 1.76 -21.15
C ALA A 476 -14.28 2.18 -21.19
N HIS A 477 -15.10 1.44 -20.47
CA HIS A 477 -16.52 1.69 -20.28
C HIS A 477 -16.79 1.77 -18.78
N GLU A 478 -17.43 2.86 -18.34
CA GLU A 478 -17.75 3.10 -16.94
C GLU A 478 -19.22 3.43 -16.76
N LEU A 479 -19.86 2.64 -15.90
CA LEU A 479 -21.23 2.85 -15.43
C LEU A 479 -21.18 3.35 -14.00
N ARG A 480 -21.94 4.42 -13.71
CA ARG A 480 -22.12 4.96 -12.35
C ARG A 480 -23.60 5.14 -12.08
N HIS A 481 -24.01 4.67 -10.91
CA HIS A 481 -25.36 4.83 -10.41
C HIS A 481 -25.31 5.48 -9.04
N PHE A 482 -25.77 6.73 -8.96
CA PHE A 482 -25.84 7.48 -7.71
C PHE A 482 -27.27 7.49 -7.18
N THR A 483 -27.40 7.51 -5.84
CA THR A 483 -28.68 7.73 -5.16
C THR A 483 -28.52 8.77 -4.07
N LEU A 484 -29.41 9.74 -4.04
CA LEU A 484 -29.48 10.83 -3.06
C LEU A 484 -30.84 10.81 -2.35
N PRO A 485 -30.97 11.38 -1.15
CA PRO A 485 -32.29 11.70 -0.58
C PRO A 485 -33.11 12.60 -1.51
N ASP A 486 -34.41 12.45 -1.49
CA ASP A 486 -35.33 13.30 -2.23
C ASP A 486 -36.67 13.43 -1.51
N VAL A 487 -37.42 14.48 -1.77
CA VAL A 487 -38.77 14.73 -1.25
C VAL A 487 -39.70 13.56 -1.54
N ALA A 488 -39.62 12.99 -2.77
CA ALA A 488 -40.37 11.83 -3.18
C ALA A 488 -39.78 10.47 -2.72
N GLY A 489 -38.68 10.47 -1.95
CA GLY A 489 -37.98 9.29 -1.45
C GLY A 489 -36.50 9.23 -1.82
N THR A 490 -36.14 8.97 -3.09
CA THR A 490 -34.75 8.83 -3.53
C THR A 490 -34.60 9.32 -4.97
N ALA A 491 -33.77 10.31 -5.20
CA ALA A 491 -33.30 10.70 -6.53
C ALA A 491 -32.24 9.72 -7.03
N LYS A 492 -32.27 9.40 -8.30
CA LYS A 492 -31.38 8.44 -8.97
C LYS A 492 -30.75 9.08 -10.19
N TYR A 493 -29.42 9.00 -10.28
CA TYR A 493 -28.64 9.50 -11.39
C TYR A 493 -27.84 8.36 -12.01
N ASN A 494 -27.87 8.26 -13.35
CA ASN A 494 -27.17 7.23 -14.08
C ASN A 494 -26.20 7.90 -15.06
N GLU A 495 -24.93 7.60 -14.94
CA GLU A 495 -23.89 8.07 -15.84
C GLU A 495 -23.28 6.88 -16.60
N ASN A 496 -22.98 7.07 -17.87
CA ASN A 496 -22.44 6.04 -18.74
C ASN A 496 -21.36 6.66 -19.63
N ASN A 497 -20.09 6.36 -19.33
CA ASN A 497 -18.95 6.97 -19.97
C ASN A 497 -18.16 5.96 -20.81
N ILE A 498 -17.72 6.36 -21.99
CA ILE A 498 -16.84 5.60 -22.87
C ILE A 498 -15.58 6.42 -23.12
N SER A 499 -14.42 5.86 -22.78
CA SER A 499 -13.11 6.48 -23.00
C SER A 499 -12.20 5.61 -23.85
N VAL A 500 -11.24 6.26 -24.50
CA VAL A 500 -10.15 5.61 -25.21
C VAL A 500 -8.83 6.28 -24.86
N GLY A 501 -7.75 5.54 -25.01
CA GLY A 501 -6.44 6.11 -24.72
C GLY A 501 -5.28 5.23 -25.12
N GLY A 502 -4.09 5.71 -24.80
CA GLY A 502 -2.84 5.01 -25.09
C GLY A 502 -1.75 5.30 -24.08
N GLN A 503 -0.83 4.36 -23.94
CA GLN A 503 0.34 4.48 -23.10
C GLN A 503 1.61 4.13 -23.88
N LEU A 504 2.62 4.98 -23.77
CA LEU A 504 3.97 4.73 -24.23
C LEU A 504 4.89 4.60 -23.01
N ILE A 505 5.53 3.44 -22.85
CA ILE A 505 6.32 3.15 -21.66
C ILE A 505 7.68 2.54 -22.02
N LYS A 506 8.72 2.97 -21.30
CA LYS A 506 10.05 2.36 -21.31
C LYS A 506 10.55 2.21 -19.89
N THR A 507 10.65 0.97 -19.43
CA THR A 507 11.11 0.62 -18.09
C THR A 507 12.47 -0.07 -18.10
N GLN A 508 12.87 -0.63 -19.25
CA GLN A 508 14.14 -1.34 -19.39
C GLN A 508 15.31 -0.39 -19.64
N GLY A 509 16.45 -0.75 -19.07
CA GLY A 509 17.69 0.02 -19.17
C GLY A 509 18.15 0.51 -17.81
N LYS A 510 19.27 1.27 -17.79
CA LYS A 510 19.84 1.81 -16.55
C LYS A 510 19.77 3.33 -16.47
N THR A 511 19.61 3.98 -17.61
CA THR A 511 19.83 5.42 -17.72
C THR A 511 18.55 6.22 -17.85
N LEU A 512 17.69 5.85 -18.79
CA LEU A 512 16.47 6.61 -19.12
C LEU A 512 15.25 5.70 -19.09
N HIS A 513 14.29 6.04 -18.27
CA HIS A 513 12.95 5.47 -18.24
C HIS A 513 11.93 6.57 -18.50
N TYR A 514 10.82 6.24 -19.12
CA TYR A 514 9.71 7.17 -19.31
C TYR A 514 8.38 6.43 -19.40
N ASN A 515 7.32 7.14 -19.05
CA ASN A 515 5.93 6.70 -19.17
C ASN A 515 5.07 7.90 -19.58
N ALA A 516 4.32 7.76 -20.64
CA ALA A 516 3.34 8.75 -21.08
C ALA A 516 2.00 8.04 -21.29
N LEU A 517 0.95 8.50 -20.63
CA LEU A 517 -0.41 7.96 -20.67
C LEU A 517 -1.35 9.08 -21.09
N GLY A 518 -2.23 8.81 -22.04
CA GLY A 518 -3.31 9.73 -22.44
C GLY A 518 -4.64 9.00 -22.48
N GLU A 519 -5.69 9.63 -21.96
CA GLU A 519 -7.08 9.16 -21.99
C GLU A 519 -8.00 10.31 -22.35
N ILE A 520 -8.98 10.05 -23.21
CA ILE A 520 -10.06 10.98 -23.57
C ILE A 520 -11.40 10.27 -23.46
N VAL A 521 -12.36 10.93 -22.83
CA VAL A 521 -13.75 10.47 -22.76
C VAL A 521 -14.50 10.94 -24.01
N LEU A 522 -14.98 9.99 -24.81
CA LEU A 522 -15.62 10.25 -26.11
C LEU A 522 -17.12 10.46 -25.99
N ALA A 523 -17.77 9.78 -25.04
CA ALA A 523 -19.22 9.81 -24.90
C ALA A 523 -19.61 9.63 -23.42
N GLY A 524 -20.76 10.18 -23.07
CA GLY A 524 -21.36 10.12 -21.73
C GLY A 524 -21.31 11.46 -21.02
N GLU A 525 -21.56 11.44 -19.71
CA GLU A 525 -21.61 12.64 -18.87
C GLU A 525 -20.25 13.36 -18.80
N ASP A 526 -19.19 12.60 -18.84
CA ASP A 526 -17.82 13.12 -18.81
C ASP A 526 -17.22 13.36 -20.21
N ALA A 527 -18.04 13.42 -21.28
CA ALA A 527 -17.56 13.61 -22.64
C ALA A 527 -16.69 14.87 -22.76
N GLY A 528 -15.53 14.76 -23.40
CA GLY A 528 -14.55 15.85 -23.53
C GLY A 528 -13.57 15.96 -22.35
N ASN A 529 -13.66 15.11 -21.33
CA ASN A 529 -12.61 14.98 -20.32
C ASN A 529 -11.35 14.39 -20.94
N VAL A 530 -10.19 14.99 -20.63
CA VAL A 530 -8.87 14.60 -21.12
C VAL A 530 -7.92 14.48 -19.93
N LYS A 531 -7.20 13.37 -19.86
CA LYS A 531 -6.11 13.17 -18.90
C LYS A 531 -4.84 12.76 -19.65
N ILE A 532 -3.76 13.50 -19.44
CA ILE A 532 -2.45 13.22 -20.00
C ILE A 532 -1.45 13.25 -18.85
N ASP A 533 -0.77 12.14 -18.61
CA ASP A 533 0.28 12.00 -17.61
C ASP A 533 1.60 11.63 -18.28
N ALA A 534 2.68 12.27 -17.87
CA ALA A 534 4.01 11.98 -18.38
C ALA A 534 5.04 11.98 -17.24
N THR A 535 5.90 10.98 -17.25
CA THR A 535 7.03 10.88 -16.33
C THR A 535 8.28 10.46 -17.09
N ALA A 536 9.43 11.00 -16.73
CA ALA A 536 10.73 10.59 -17.24
C ALA A 536 11.77 10.66 -16.12
N ASP A 537 12.64 9.66 -16.02
CA ASP A 537 13.76 9.68 -15.09
C ASP A 537 15.08 9.35 -15.80
N LEU A 538 16.13 10.06 -15.40
CA LEU A 538 17.48 9.91 -15.88
C LEU A 538 18.40 9.56 -14.70
N ASN A 539 19.01 8.41 -14.74
CA ASN A 539 19.95 7.93 -13.74
C ASN A 539 21.37 7.87 -14.30
N PHE A 540 22.29 8.57 -13.68
CA PHE A 540 23.69 8.62 -14.12
C PHE A 540 24.67 8.72 -12.95
N PRO A 541 25.90 8.23 -13.09
CA PRO A 541 26.94 8.37 -12.07
C PRO A 541 27.50 9.79 -12.08
N LEU A 542 27.51 10.47 -10.92
CA LEU A 542 28.12 11.77 -10.71
C LEU A 542 28.64 11.85 -9.27
N PHE A 543 29.83 12.49 -9.06
CA PHE A 543 30.47 12.66 -7.76
C PHE A 543 30.65 11.36 -6.95
N GLY A 544 30.83 10.23 -7.67
CA GLY A 544 31.12 8.90 -7.08
C GLY A 544 29.90 8.12 -6.59
N ASP A 545 28.68 8.55 -6.95
CA ASP A 545 27.44 7.80 -6.72
C ASP A 545 26.38 8.16 -7.78
N THR A 546 25.20 7.52 -7.71
CA THR A 546 24.11 7.74 -8.65
C THR A 546 23.35 9.02 -8.32
N VAL A 547 23.20 9.87 -9.32
CA VAL A 547 22.27 11.00 -9.34
C VAL A 547 21.05 10.60 -10.15
N THR A 548 19.87 10.88 -9.61
CA THR A 548 18.58 10.73 -10.28
C THR A 548 18.01 12.11 -10.57
N LEU A 549 17.73 12.38 -11.84
CA LEU A 549 16.90 13.51 -12.26
C LEU A 549 15.60 12.94 -12.81
N ALA A 550 14.48 13.33 -12.24
CA ALA A 550 13.17 12.95 -12.77
C ALA A 550 12.34 14.20 -13.06
N ALA A 551 11.61 14.15 -14.15
CA ALA A 551 10.59 15.12 -14.49
C ALA A 551 9.25 14.39 -14.62
N SER A 552 8.22 14.99 -14.09
CA SER A 552 6.85 14.52 -14.28
C SER A 552 5.92 15.70 -14.52
N GLY A 553 4.83 15.45 -15.21
CA GLY A 553 3.82 16.44 -15.39
C GLY A 553 2.52 15.78 -15.84
N PHE A 554 1.44 16.49 -15.65
CA PHE A 554 0.15 16.09 -16.16
C PHE A 554 -0.65 17.30 -16.65
N PHE A 555 -1.58 17.03 -17.54
CA PHE A 555 -2.63 17.92 -17.96
C PHE A 555 -3.96 17.19 -17.86
N HIS A 556 -4.81 17.63 -16.94
CA HIS A 556 -6.13 17.06 -16.71
C HIS A 556 -7.18 18.13 -16.96
N ARG A 557 -8.08 17.88 -17.92
CA ARG A 557 -9.33 18.60 -18.09
C ARG A 557 -10.46 17.66 -17.72
N THR A 558 -11.14 17.92 -16.59
CA THR A 558 -12.16 17.02 -16.03
C THR A 558 -13.37 17.83 -15.56
N ASN A 559 -14.56 17.29 -15.76
CA ASN A 559 -15.76 17.84 -15.15
C ASN A 559 -15.67 17.72 -13.62
N PRO A 560 -16.22 18.66 -12.85
CA PRO A 560 -16.36 18.51 -11.40
C PRO A 560 -17.06 17.20 -11.06
N THR A 561 -16.61 16.54 -9.98
CA THR A 561 -17.18 15.25 -9.56
C THR A 561 -18.66 15.39 -9.20
N PHE A 562 -19.38 14.27 -9.21
CA PHE A 562 -20.83 14.22 -9.03
C PHE A 562 -21.33 15.07 -7.85
N TYR A 563 -20.69 14.99 -6.68
CA TYR A 563 -21.16 15.70 -5.48
C TYR A 563 -20.88 17.21 -5.47
N PHE A 564 -20.09 17.73 -6.38
CA PHE A 564 -20.07 19.17 -6.66
C PHE A 564 -21.25 19.59 -7.52
N ARG A 565 -21.72 18.73 -8.41
CA ARG A 565 -22.84 19.01 -9.31
C ARG A 565 -24.20 18.76 -8.63
N HIS A 566 -24.33 17.67 -7.89
CA HIS A 566 -25.58 17.23 -7.25
C HIS A 566 -25.36 16.81 -5.82
N TYR A 567 -26.09 17.37 -4.90
CA TYR A 567 -26.14 16.95 -3.50
C TYR A 567 -27.46 17.28 -2.84
N HIS A 568 -28.10 16.30 -2.22
CA HIS A 568 -29.37 16.44 -1.51
C HIS A 568 -29.22 15.95 -0.08
N SER A 569 -29.56 16.78 0.88
CA SER A 569 -29.62 16.48 2.30
C SER A 569 -30.66 17.37 2.98
N LYS A 570 -30.89 17.15 4.27
CA LYS A 570 -31.86 17.94 5.01
C LYS A 570 -31.57 19.44 5.03
N HIS A 571 -30.30 19.85 5.05
CA HIS A 571 -29.88 21.25 5.17
C HIS A 571 -29.12 21.78 3.96
N LEU A 572 -28.68 20.89 3.06
CA LEU A 572 -27.89 21.25 1.88
C LEU A 572 -28.55 20.66 0.65
N TRP A 573 -28.82 21.52 -0.35
CA TRP A 573 -29.41 21.08 -1.60
C TRP A 573 -28.88 21.90 -2.75
N TRP A 574 -28.34 21.25 -3.75
CA TRP A 574 -27.95 21.87 -5.01
C TRP A 574 -27.95 20.88 -6.16
N ASP A 575 -28.26 21.41 -7.35
CA ASP A 575 -28.17 20.77 -8.63
C ASP A 575 -27.58 21.80 -9.61
N TYR A 576 -26.30 21.62 -9.99
CA TYR A 576 -25.58 22.51 -10.90
C TYR A 576 -25.23 21.78 -12.18
N ASP A 577 -25.81 22.20 -13.30
CA ASP A 577 -25.54 21.65 -14.65
C ASP A 577 -24.55 22.53 -15.45
N ASP A 578 -24.15 23.69 -14.90
CA ASP A 578 -23.40 24.74 -15.60
C ASP A 578 -21.97 24.94 -15.08
N LEU A 579 -21.47 24.04 -14.23
CA LEU A 579 -20.09 24.13 -13.75
C LEU A 579 -19.09 23.85 -14.88
N ASP A 580 -18.14 24.75 -15.05
CA ASP A 580 -17.06 24.60 -16.02
C ASP A 580 -16.10 23.46 -15.68
N ALA A 581 -15.55 22.82 -16.71
CA ALA A 581 -14.53 21.80 -16.52
C ALA A 581 -13.27 22.37 -15.85
N ILE A 582 -12.77 21.68 -14.84
CA ILE A 582 -11.54 21.99 -14.14
C ILE A 582 -10.36 21.65 -15.05
N VAL A 583 -9.44 22.60 -15.26
CA VAL A 583 -8.18 22.35 -15.96
C VAL A 583 -7.04 22.44 -14.95
N HIS A 584 -6.41 21.31 -14.67
CA HIS A 584 -5.29 21.23 -13.77
C HIS A 584 -4.02 20.76 -14.50
N THR A 585 -3.01 21.60 -14.51
CA THR A 585 -1.68 21.30 -15.08
C THR A 585 -0.65 21.32 -13.97
N ARG A 586 0.20 20.28 -13.91
CA ARG A 586 1.36 20.22 -13.01
C ARG A 586 2.61 19.90 -13.78
N ILE A 587 3.68 20.60 -13.47
CA ILE A 587 5.06 20.29 -13.88
C ILE A 587 5.88 20.10 -12.62
N GLN A 588 6.57 18.99 -12.50
CA GLN A 588 7.37 18.65 -11.33
C GLN A 588 8.74 18.16 -11.74
N GLY A 589 9.78 18.65 -11.06
CA GLY A 589 11.13 18.16 -11.12
C GLY A 589 11.54 17.48 -9.80
N LEU A 590 12.32 16.42 -9.90
CA LEU A 590 12.91 15.73 -8.75
C LEU A 590 14.41 15.55 -8.99
N PHE A 591 15.21 16.00 -8.03
CA PHE A 591 16.64 15.73 -7.94
C PHE A 591 16.90 14.82 -6.76
N GLY A 592 17.56 13.68 -6.99
CA GLY A 592 17.96 12.73 -5.96
C GLY A 592 19.46 12.47 -5.99
N TYR A 593 20.13 12.60 -4.84
CA TYR A 593 21.53 12.21 -4.71
C TYR A 593 21.70 11.21 -3.56
N LYS A 594 22.02 9.99 -3.93
CA LYS A 594 21.99 8.84 -3.02
C LYS A 594 23.06 8.91 -1.93
N LYS A 595 24.26 9.40 -2.24
CA LYS A 595 25.38 9.46 -1.31
C LYS A 595 25.08 10.35 -0.08
N THR A 596 24.41 11.47 -0.27
CA THR A 596 24.03 12.39 0.80
C THR A 596 22.61 12.16 1.29
N ARG A 597 21.88 11.23 0.67
CA ARG A 597 20.44 10.99 0.96
C ARG A 597 19.61 12.26 0.85
N THR A 598 19.92 13.06 -0.17
CA THR A 598 19.23 14.31 -0.46
C THR A 598 18.22 14.10 -1.57
N THR A 599 17.01 14.57 -1.37
CA THR A 599 15.98 14.62 -2.41
C THR A 599 15.35 16.00 -2.41
N LEU A 600 15.37 16.66 -3.56
CA LEU A 600 14.70 17.94 -3.78
C LEU A 600 13.59 17.73 -4.80
N ARG A 601 12.37 18.11 -4.45
CA ARG A 601 11.17 18.07 -5.30
C ARG A 601 10.65 19.49 -5.48
N VAL A 602 10.49 19.95 -6.70
CA VAL A 602 9.91 21.23 -7.03
C VAL A 602 8.75 21.02 -7.98
N ALA A 603 7.61 21.62 -7.69
CA ALA A 603 6.41 21.51 -8.53
C ALA A 603 5.75 22.88 -8.71
N VAL A 604 5.16 23.07 -9.88
CA VAL A 604 4.26 24.19 -10.19
C VAL A 604 2.95 23.59 -10.66
N ASP A 605 1.88 23.98 -9.99
CA ASP A 605 0.50 23.67 -10.33
C ASP A 605 -0.19 24.90 -10.86
N GLU A 606 -0.96 24.77 -11.92
CA GLU A 606 -1.88 25.76 -12.43
C GLU A 606 -3.27 25.14 -12.55
N ILE A 607 -4.24 25.72 -11.87
CA ILE A 607 -5.61 25.21 -11.82
C ILE A 607 -6.58 26.30 -12.24
N LYS A 608 -7.27 26.10 -13.34
CA LYS A 608 -8.36 26.96 -13.81
C LYS A 608 -9.70 26.30 -13.48
N ASN A 609 -10.70 27.09 -13.15
CA ASN A 609 -12.04 26.65 -12.73
C ASN A 609 -11.96 25.73 -11.50
N LEU A 610 -11.08 26.05 -10.54
CA LEU A 610 -10.93 25.27 -9.31
C LEU A 610 -12.28 25.23 -8.57
N THR A 611 -12.86 24.04 -8.47
CA THR A 611 -14.11 23.82 -7.75
C THR A 611 -13.82 23.32 -6.35
N TYR A 612 -14.44 23.92 -5.34
CA TYR A 612 -14.19 23.61 -3.94
C TYR A 612 -15.43 23.84 -3.08
N PHE A 613 -15.50 23.18 -1.93
CA PHE A 613 -16.52 23.48 -0.90
C PHE A 613 -16.07 24.66 -0.05
N GLY A 614 -16.96 25.63 0.11
CA GLY A 614 -16.82 26.71 1.05
C GLY A 614 -17.71 26.48 2.26
N GLN A 615 -17.27 26.85 3.47
CA GLN A 615 -18.03 26.76 4.71
C GLN A 615 -17.95 28.08 5.46
N GLY A 616 -19.09 28.51 6.02
CA GLY A 616 -19.18 29.64 6.94
C GLY A 616 -20.23 29.41 8.01
N TYR A 617 -20.14 30.17 9.09
CA TYR A 617 -21.06 30.17 10.24
C TYR A 617 -20.88 31.47 11.01
N THR A 618 -21.75 31.71 11.99
CA THR A 618 -21.64 32.81 12.96
C THR A 618 -21.42 32.23 14.35
N ILE A 619 -20.38 32.73 15.05
CA ILE A 619 -20.15 32.48 16.48
C ILE A 619 -20.59 33.71 17.25
N HIS A 620 -21.49 33.55 18.18
CA HIS A 620 -22.04 34.60 19.05
C HIS A 620 -21.16 34.84 20.28
N ASP A 621 -21.42 35.89 21.03
CA ASP A 621 -20.68 36.25 22.27
C ASP A 621 -20.79 35.16 23.35
N ASP A 622 -21.84 34.35 23.35
CA ASP A 622 -22.01 33.19 24.21
C ASP A 622 -21.34 31.93 23.71
N PHE A 623 -20.54 32.01 22.63
CA PHE A 623 -19.87 30.93 21.92
C PHE A 623 -20.83 29.94 21.22
N SER A 624 -22.13 30.22 21.16
CA SER A 624 -23.05 29.44 20.36
C SER A 624 -22.75 29.62 18.87
N ARG A 625 -22.83 28.54 18.09
CA ARG A 625 -22.62 28.54 16.63
C ARG A 625 -23.96 28.41 15.93
N THR A 626 -24.23 29.30 14.99
CA THR A 626 -25.45 29.26 14.17
C THR A 626 -25.17 29.45 12.68
N GLY A 627 -26.11 29.05 11.85
CA GLY A 627 -26.10 29.31 10.43
C GLY A 627 -24.96 28.61 9.69
N THR A 628 -24.47 27.45 10.15
CA THR A 628 -23.44 26.68 9.45
C THR A 628 -23.94 26.25 8.08
N TYR A 629 -23.31 26.74 7.02
CA TYR A 629 -23.61 26.38 5.64
C TYR A 629 -22.41 25.83 4.89
N VAL A 630 -22.65 25.05 3.86
CA VAL A 630 -21.66 24.62 2.90
C VAL A 630 -22.16 25.01 1.50
N SER A 631 -21.31 25.57 0.69
CA SER A 631 -21.58 25.95 -0.70
C SER A 631 -20.54 25.35 -1.63
N VAL A 632 -20.95 25.13 -2.87
CA VAL A 632 -20.04 24.84 -3.98
C VAL A 632 -19.61 26.15 -4.60
N ASN A 633 -18.32 26.34 -4.72
CA ASN A 633 -17.71 27.52 -5.34
C ASN A 633 -16.78 27.10 -6.46
N GLN A 634 -16.71 27.91 -7.51
CA GLN A 634 -15.80 27.70 -8.62
C GLN A 634 -15.02 28.98 -8.91
N GLU A 635 -13.68 28.89 -8.86
CA GLU A 635 -12.78 30.00 -9.16
C GLU A 635 -12.40 29.99 -10.62
N SER A 636 -12.91 30.96 -11.40
CA SER A 636 -12.74 31.03 -12.85
C SER A 636 -11.31 31.42 -13.28
N ASP A 637 -10.64 32.22 -12.46
CA ASP A 637 -9.25 32.62 -12.73
C ASP A 637 -8.28 31.48 -12.40
N ALA A 638 -7.14 31.48 -13.07
CA ALA A 638 -6.08 30.51 -12.79
C ALA A 638 -5.48 30.70 -11.38
N VAL A 639 -5.46 29.64 -10.60
CA VAL A 639 -4.78 29.56 -9.30
C VAL A 639 -3.47 28.85 -9.51
N THR A 640 -2.36 29.55 -9.29
CA THR A 640 -1.01 28.97 -9.36
C THR A 640 -0.48 28.64 -7.99
N LEU A 641 0.06 27.44 -7.81
CA LEU A 641 0.74 27.01 -6.61
C LEU A 641 2.17 26.56 -6.93
N VAL A 642 3.14 27.08 -6.19
CA VAL A 642 4.52 26.62 -6.24
C VAL A 642 4.85 25.85 -4.98
N THR A 643 5.44 24.67 -5.13
CA THR A 643 5.88 23.83 -4.00
C THR A 643 7.32 23.41 -4.18
N ALA A 644 8.14 23.57 -3.12
CA ALA A 644 9.51 23.04 -3.07
C ALA A 644 9.69 22.23 -1.78
N SER A 645 10.11 20.97 -1.90
CA SER A 645 10.29 20.06 -0.76
C SER A 645 11.69 19.47 -0.77
N LEU A 646 12.44 19.73 0.30
CA LEU A 646 13.78 19.19 0.55
C LEU A 646 13.70 18.09 1.62
N CYS A 647 14.14 16.90 1.27
CA CYS A 647 14.38 15.80 2.21
C CYS A 647 15.88 15.58 2.34
N GLN A 648 16.40 15.64 3.58
CA GLN A 648 17.81 15.47 3.88
C GLN A 648 18.01 14.62 5.12
N ASP A 649 18.69 13.48 4.95
CA ASP A 649 19.04 12.58 6.05
C ASP A 649 20.55 12.61 6.30
N LEU A 650 20.93 12.90 7.52
CA LEU A 650 22.32 12.93 7.98
C LEU A 650 22.58 11.81 8.98
N THR A 651 23.74 11.17 8.87
CA THR A 651 24.19 10.16 9.83
C THR A 651 25.63 10.44 10.28
N LEU A 652 25.80 10.66 11.57
CA LEU A 652 27.09 10.95 12.22
C LEU A 652 27.37 9.89 13.29
N GLY A 653 27.91 8.75 12.87
CA GLY A 653 28.10 7.61 13.75
C GLY A 653 26.76 7.04 14.25
N PRO A 654 26.51 7.04 15.59
CA PRO A 654 25.21 6.58 16.13
C PRO A 654 24.09 7.61 16.00
N LEU A 655 24.42 8.89 15.76
CA LEU A 655 23.45 9.97 15.64
C LEU A 655 22.90 10.03 14.22
N ASN A 656 21.56 10.06 14.11
CA ASN A 656 20.83 10.21 12.85
C ASN A 656 19.90 11.41 12.96
N TRP A 657 19.86 12.19 11.90
CA TRP A 657 19.02 13.38 11.80
C TRP A 657 18.33 13.42 10.44
N GLU A 658 17.02 13.27 10.45
CA GLU A 658 16.16 13.25 9.27
C GLU A 658 15.35 14.52 9.21
N ASN A 659 15.30 15.17 8.06
CA ASN A 659 14.60 16.42 7.87
C ASN A 659 13.79 16.41 6.59
N VAL A 660 12.56 16.95 6.66
CA VAL A 660 11.74 17.28 5.50
C VAL A 660 11.24 18.70 5.68
N ILE A 661 11.62 19.57 4.76
CA ILE A 661 11.23 20.98 4.75
C ILE A 661 10.48 21.22 3.45
N THR A 662 9.22 21.64 3.55
CA THR A 662 8.40 21.95 2.38
C THR A 662 7.95 23.40 2.46
N TRP A 663 8.29 24.16 1.42
CA TRP A 663 7.80 25.50 1.16
C TRP A 663 6.75 25.44 0.06
N GLN A 664 5.65 26.17 0.22
CA GLN A 664 4.60 26.28 -0.78
C GLN A 664 3.92 27.65 -0.72
N LYS A 665 3.47 28.13 -1.87
CA LYS A 665 2.80 29.43 -1.99
C LYS A 665 1.75 29.39 -3.07
N SER A 666 0.50 29.71 -2.68
CA SER A 666 -0.64 29.89 -3.59
C SER A 666 -0.78 31.37 -3.98
N THR A 667 -1.18 31.63 -5.24
CA THR A 667 -1.54 32.99 -5.69
C THR A 667 -2.89 33.44 -5.15
N LYS A 668 -3.77 32.49 -4.75
CA LYS A 668 -5.09 32.77 -4.19
C LYS A 668 -5.30 31.93 -2.91
N GLU A 669 -4.77 32.42 -1.78
CA GLU A 669 -4.89 31.73 -0.49
C GLU A 669 -6.31 31.67 0.06
N SER A 670 -7.22 32.55 -0.40
CA SER A 670 -8.63 32.51 -0.05
C SER A 670 -9.38 31.35 -0.68
N VAL A 671 -8.87 30.78 -1.76
CA VAL A 671 -9.46 29.67 -2.53
C VAL A 671 -8.69 28.37 -2.31
N LEU A 672 -7.36 28.47 -2.32
CA LEU A 672 -6.46 27.32 -2.09
C LEU A 672 -5.51 27.64 -0.92
N PRO A 673 -6.00 27.54 0.32
CA PRO A 673 -5.19 27.81 1.50
C PRO A 673 -4.18 26.68 1.75
N VAL A 674 -2.92 27.08 1.90
CA VAL A 674 -1.81 26.18 2.25
C VAL A 674 -0.84 26.91 3.19
N PRO A 675 -0.23 26.24 4.19
CA PRO A 675 0.78 26.87 5.00
C PRO A 675 2.06 27.10 4.18
N THR A 676 2.69 28.25 4.36
CA THR A 676 3.88 28.62 3.60
C THR A 676 5.05 27.67 3.88
N LEU A 677 5.21 27.20 5.11
CA LEU A 677 6.32 26.32 5.50
C LEU A 677 5.78 25.16 6.33
N ASN A 678 6.24 23.95 5.99
CA ASN A 678 6.05 22.72 6.77
C ASN A 678 7.41 22.13 7.08
N ILE A 679 7.66 21.77 8.35
CA ILE A 679 8.91 21.19 8.81
C ILE A 679 8.60 19.90 9.57
N TYR A 680 9.27 18.84 9.18
CA TYR A 680 9.44 17.63 9.96
C TYR A 680 10.92 17.42 10.23
N THR A 681 11.29 17.19 11.48
CA THR A 681 12.65 16.83 11.86
C THR A 681 12.63 15.70 12.88
N ASN A 682 13.54 14.74 12.74
CA ASN A 682 13.66 13.59 13.62
C ASN A 682 15.12 13.36 13.96
N LEU A 683 15.45 13.51 15.23
CA LEU A 683 16.80 13.33 15.75
C LEU A 683 16.83 12.11 16.67
N TYR A 684 17.66 11.11 16.36
CA TYR A 684 17.74 9.90 17.16
C TYR A 684 19.14 9.28 17.20
N LEU A 685 19.40 8.60 18.33
CA LEU A 685 20.58 7.78 18.56
C LEU A 685 20.25 6.32 18.25
N ARG A 686 21.02 5.71 17.36
CA ARG A 686 20.92 4.29 17.02
C ARG A 686 22.06 3.50 17.64
N PHE A 687 21.74 2.55 18.51
CA PHE A 687 22.71 1.72 19.20
C PHE A 687 22.21 0.27 19.36
N LYS A 688 23.08 -0.61 19.86
CA LYS A 688 22.74 -2.02 20.11
C LYS A 688 23.03 -2.38 21.55
N ILE A 689 22.04 -2.97 22.24
CA ILE A 689 22.22 -3.57 23.57
C ILE A 689 22.55 -5.03 23.37
N ALA A 690 23.59 -5.53 24.07
CA ALA A 690 24.07 -6.90 24.02
C ALA A 690 24.32 -7.44 22.60
N LYS A 691 24.66 -6.57 21.63
CA LYS A 691 24.87 -6.85 20.18
C LYS A 691 23.66 -7.39 19.42
N VAL A 692 22.52 -7.60 20.08
CA VAL A 692 21.32 -8.23 19.52
C VAL A 692 20.15 -7.26 19.41
N LEU A 693 19.82 -6.56 20.50
CA LEU A 693 18.69 -5.62 20.53
C LEU A 693 19.10 -4.29 19.93
N LYS A 694 18.52 -3.92 18.78
CA LYS A 694 18.71 -2.60 18.19
C LYS A 694 17.74 -1.63 18.84
N CYS A 695 18.25 -0.46 19.22
CA CYS A 695 17.50 0.60 19.88
C CYS A 695 17.66 1.90 19.10
N ASP A 696 16.54 2.61 18.88
CA ASP A 696 16.52 3.99 18.40
C ASP A 696 15.85 4.84 19.49
N LEU A 697 16.64 5.70 20.16
CA LEU A 697 16.17 6.68 21.14
C LEU A 697 16.14 8.04 20.49
N GLY A 698 15.01 8.68 20.42
CA GLY A 698 14.91 9.94 19.70
C GLY A 698 13.68 10.77 20.02
N ALA A 699 13.63 11.91 19.32
CA ALA A 699 12.50 12.81 19.31
C ALA A 699 12.23 13.30 17.90
N ASP A 700 10.97 13.42 17.54
CA ASP A 700 10.51 14.06 16.31
C ASP A 700 9.72 15.33 16.60
N MET A 701 9.81 16.29 15.70
CA MET A 701 9.07 17.55 15.75
C MET A 701 8.35 17.78 14.43
N ARG A 702 7.13 18.28 14.52
CA ARG A 702 6.25 18.66 13.41
C ARG A 702 5.83 20.09 13.60
N PHE A 703 6.02 20.90 12.56
CA PHE A 703 5.71 22.33 12.58
C PHE A 703 5.18 22.79 11.23
N PHE A 704 4.23 23.73 11.25
CA PHE A 704 3.81 24.47 10.06
C PHE A 704 3.42 25.89 10.41
N THR A 705 3.59 26.79 9.45
CA THR A 705 3.26 28.22 9.61
C THR A 705 1.75 28.42 9.66
N LYS A 706 1.34 29.47 10.33
CA LYS A 706 -0.06 29.88 10.50
C LYS A 706 -0.73 30.16 9.15
N TYR A 707 -1.97 29.72 8.99
CA TYR A 707 -2.78 29.96 7.82
C TYR A 707 -4.26 29.67 8.11
N TYR A 708 -5.17 30.16 7.27
CA TYR A 708 -6.58 29.82 7.32
C TYR A 708 -6.81 28.42 6.76
N ALA A 709 -6.64 27.41 7.59
CA ALA A 709 -6.79 26.03 7.17
C ALA A 709 -8.24 25.72 6.76
N PRO A 710 -8.43 24.74 5.84
CA PRO A 710 -9.76 24.22 5.59
C PRO A 710 -10.41 23.74 6.89
N ASP A 711 -11.66 24.13 7.11
CA ASP A 711 -12.48 23.67 8.23
C ASP A 711 -13.14 22.34 7.89
N TYR A 712 -13.52 21.56 8.90
CA TYR A 712 -14.20 20.29 8.69
C TYR A 712 -15.70 20.44 8.85
N SER A 713 -16.47 20.00 7.85
CA SER A 713 -17.93 19.96 7.86
C SER A 713 -18.46 18.58 8.24
N PRO A 714 -19.01 18.37 9.44
CA PRO A 714 -19.65 17.10 9.81
C PRO A 714 -20.79 16.71 8.86
N LEU A 715 -21.61 17.69 8.46
CA LEU A 715 -22.76 17.48 7.57
C LEU A 715 -22.33 16.93 6.20
N MET A 716 -21.25 17.47 5.63
CA MET A 716 -20.68 16.98 4.38
C MET A 716 -19.70 15.81 4.57
N GLY A 717 -19.11 15.63 5.76
CA GLY A 717 -18.04 14.69 5.96
C GLY A 717 -16.78 15.04 5.14
N GLN A 718 -16.57 16.34 4.86
CA GLN A 718 -15.51 16.88 4.02
C GLN A 718 -14.84 18.09 4.64
N TYR A 719 -13.64 18.38 4.20
CA TYR A 719 -12.98 19.66 4.46
C TYR A 719 -13.46 20.71 3.45
N ALA A 720 -13.74 21.90 3.95
CA ALA A 720 -14.21 23.05 3.20
C ALA A 720 -13.35 24.28 3.48
N VAL A 721 -13.17 25.14 2.49
CA VAL A 721 -12.47 26.42 2.66
C VAL A 721 -13.32 27.35 3.51
N GLN A 722 -12.72 28.05 4.46
CA GLN A 722 -13.42 29.02 5.28
C GLN A 722 -13.81 30.24 4.44
N THR A 723 -15.10 30.40 4.12
CA THR A 723 -15.65 31.49 3.30
C THR A 723 -16.48 32.49 4.11
N GLY A 724 -16.77 32.18 5.39
CA GLY A 724 -17.49 33.10 6.30
C GLY A 724 -16.65 34.33 6.68
N GLU A 725 -17.30 35.30 7.32
CA GLU A 725 -16.63 36.51 7.86
C GLU A 725 -15.71 36.16 9.02
N GLN A 726 -16.13 35.25 9.87
CA GLN A 726 -15.34 34.74 11.01
C GLN A 726 -14.47 33.57 10.55
N ARG A 727 -13.18 33.81 10.39
CA ARG A 727 -12.20 32.79 10.00
C ARG A 727 -11.14 32.59 11.06
N THR A 728 -10.76 31.34 11.28
CA THR A 728 -9.79 30.96 12.30
C THR A 728 -8.50 30.47 11.64
N GLU A 729 -7.37 31.06 12.06
CA GLU A 729 -6.04 30.59 11.66
C GLU A 729 -5.55 29.51 12.61
N VAL A 730 -4.86 28.51 12.06
CA VAL A 730 -4.20 27.44 12.83
C VAL A 730 -2.72 27.33 12.41
N GLY A 731 -1.87 26.83 13.31
CA GLY A 731 -0.44 26.64 13.07
C GLY A 731 0.45 27.44 14.00
N ASN A 732 1.76 27.57 13.67
CA ASN A 732 2.81 28.17 14.49
C ASN A 732 3.03 27.49 15.85
N TYR A 733 2.62 26.22 15.95
CA TYR A 733 2.81 25.42 17.14
C TYR A 733 3.60 24.16 16.80
N PRO A 734 4.78 23.92 17.39
CA PRO A 734 5.52 22.68 17.19
C PRO A 734 4.94 21.57 18.05
N VAL A 735 4.62 20.42 17.45
CA VAL A 735 4.27 19.19 18.15
C VAL A 735 5.50 18.31 18.25
N VAL A 736 5.91 17.99 19.47
CA VAL A 736 7.12 17.20 19.74
C VAL A 736 6.75 15.87 20.36
N ASN A 737 7.31 14.79 19.84
CA ASN A 737 7.19 13.44 20.40
C ASN A 737 8.54 12.93 20.83
N ALA A 738 8.63 12.17 21.91
CA ALA A 738 9.82 11.44 22.30
C ALA A 738 9.54 9.94 22.31
N TYR A 739 10.48 9.15 21.82
CA TYR A 739 10.25 7.73 21.62
C TYR A 739 11.51 6.88 21.88
N LEU A 740 11.25 5.60 22.11
CA LEU A 740 12.26 4.55 22.19
C LEU A 740 11.74 3.34 21.41
N ASN A 741 12.40 3.04 20.31
CA ASN A 741 12.11 1.88 19.47
C ASN A 741 13.07 0.76 19.74
N PHE A 742 12.55 -0.46 19.76
CA PHE A 742 13.31 -1.67 19.91
C PHE A 742 13.06 -2.64 18.76
N HIS A 743 14.12 -3.24 18.27
CA HIS A 743 14.03 -4.24 17.22
C HIS A 743 14.85 -5.47 17.59
N LEU A 744 14.15 -6.58 17.83
CA LEU A 744 14.73 -7.88 18.20
C LEU A 744 14.28 -8.94 17.17
N LYS A 745 15.21 -9.39 16.30
CA LYS A 745 14.96 -10.41 15.26
C LYS A 745 13.73 -10.09 14.40
N HIS A 746 12.58 -10.70 14.69
CA HIS A 746 11.31 -10.57 13.94
C HIS A 746 10.29 -9.70 14.66
N THR A 747 10.62 -9.19 15.86
CA THR A 747 9.72 -8.39 16.69
C THR A 747 10.20 -6.96 16.77
N ARG A 748 9.30 -6.03 16.66
CA ARG A 748 9.48 -4.63 17.00
C ARG A 748 8.53 -4.24 18.09
N PHE A 749 8.97 -3.37 18.96
CA PHE A 749 8.11 -2.68 19.90
C PHE A 749 8.64 -1.26 20.14
N PHE A 750 7.76 -0.39 20.51
CA PHE A 750 8.12 0.98 20.87
C PHE A 750 7.34 1.43 22.10
N VAL A 751 7.89 2.38 22.78
CA VAL A 751 7.21 3.25 23.75
C VAL A 751 7.41 4.69 23.31
N MET A 752 6.36 5.50 23.44
CA MET A 752 6.39 6.88 22.99
C MET A 752 5.55 7.75 23.94
N MET A 753 6.07 8.93 24.22
CA MET A 753 5.29 10.03 24.75
C MET A 753 5.02 11.00 23.59
N SER A 754 3.80 11.00 23.06
CA SER A 754 3.38 11.95 22.06
C SER A 754 3.00 13.27 22.67
N HIS A 755 3.27 14.37 21.93
CA HIS A 755 2.95 15.74 22.32
C HIS A 755 3.53 16.13 23.69
N ILE A 756 4.82 15.84 23.91
CA ILE A 756 5.49 16.05 25.21
C ILE A 756 5.48 17.51 25.69
N ASN A 757 5.39 18.44 24.74
CA ASN A 757 5.36 19.87 24.99
C ASN A 757 3.96 20.44 25.25
N ALA A 758 2.90 19.63 25.24
CA ALA A 758 1.55 20.10 25.63
C ALA A 758 1.56 20.67 27.06
N GLY A 759 0.89 21.79 27.27
CA GLY A 759 0.86 22.49 28.54
C GLY A 759 2.12 23.30 28.87
N ASN A 760 3.09 23.42 27.94
CA ASN A 760 4.26 24.27 28.09
C ASN A 760 4.21 25.42 27.06
N GLY A 761 4.02 26.67 27.51
CA GLY A 761 3.88 27.85 26.65
C GLY A 761 2.50 28.02 26.03
N LYS A 762 2.44 28.64 24.85
CA LYS A 762 1.15 28.84 24.15
C LYS A 762 0.55 27.50 23.72
N ALA A 763 -0.73 27.29 24.05
CA ALA A 763 -1.45 26.06 23.74
C ALA A 763 -2.27 26.17 22.44
N ASP A 764 -1.63 26.54 21.33
CA ASP A 764 -2.28 26.73 20.02
C ASP A 764 -2.17 25.45 19.15
N TYR A 765 -2.50 24.29 19.75
CA TYR A 765 -2.33 22.99 19.11
C TYR A 765 -3.55 22.56 18.30
N PHE A 766 -4.00 23.42 17.38
CA PHE A 766 -5.08 23.14 16.45
C PHE A 766 -4.51 22.83 15.06
N PHE A 767 -4.97 21.71 14.45
CA PHE A 767 -4.65 21.36 13.08
C PHE A 767 -5.85 21.54 12.14
N THR A 768 -7.03 21.67 12.72
CA THR A 768 -8.27 22.06 12.06
C THR A 768 -8.96 23.10 12.96
N PRO A 769 -9.61 24.14 12.41
CA PRO A 769 -10.33 25.13 13.24
C PRO A 769 -11.26 24.49 14.26
N HIS A 770 -11.18 24.90 15.51
CA HIS A 770 -12.00 24.40 16.64
C HIS A 770 -11.82 22.90 17.01
N TYR A 771 -10.87 22.19 16.37
CA TYR A 771 -10.56 20.80 16.70
C TYR A 771 -9.13 20.72 17.23
N PRO A 772 -8.94 20.76 18.56
CA PRO A 772 -7.61 20.67 19.16
C PRO A 772 -7.06 19.24 19.05
N LEU A 773 -5.74 19.13 19.01
CA LEU A 773 -5.05 17.85 19.15
C LEU A 773 -5.15 17.36 20.60
N ASN A 774 -4.96 16.06 20.76
CA ASN A 774 -4.86 15.47 22.09
C ASN A 774 -3.61 15.99 22.82
N GLU A 775 -3.70 16.12 24.13
CA GLU A 775 -2.58 16.47 25.01
C GLU A 775 -1.53 15.36 25.04
N ARG A 776 -0.71 15.32 26.10
CA ARG A 776 0.32 14.29 26.27
C ARG A 776 -0.30 12.89 26.36
N ILE A 777 0.16 11.98 25.50
CA ILE A 777 -0.32 10.61 25.49
C ILE A 777 0.87 9.65 25.50
N PHE A 778 0.84 8.72 26.48
CA PHE A 778 1.74 7.59 26.46
C PHE A 778 1.22 6.51 25.51
N ARG A 779 2.06 6.06 24.58
CA ARG A 779 1.74 5.08 23.55
C ARG A 779 2.70 3.89 23.60
N PHE A 780 2.15 2.73 23.33
CA PHE A 780 2.90 1.49 23.22
C PHE A 780 2.46 0.74 21.96
N GLY A 781 3.42 0.08 21.30
CA GLY A 781 3.09 -0.76 20.16
C GLY A 781 4.06 -1.90 19.96
N VAL A 782 3.54 -2.99 19.39
CA VAL A 782 4.29 -4.19 19.04
C VAL A 782 3.93 -4.62 17.61
N SER A 783 4.94 -5.04 16.84
CA SER A 783 4.76 -5.69 15.55
C SER A 783 5.61 -6.94 15.48
N TRP A 784 5.00 -8.05 15.13
CA TRP A 784 5.65 -9.35 15.09
C TRP A 784 5.46 -10.01 13.72
N ASN A 785 6.59 -10.40 13.10
CA ASN A 785 6.62 -11.13 11.85
C ASN A 785 6.88 -12.61 12.11
N PHE A 786 6.00 -13.47 11.62
CA PHE A 786 6.15 -14.91 11.64
C PHE A 786 6.45 -15.40 10.22
N PHE A 787 7.63 -15.97 10.04
CA PHE A 787 8.04 -16.66 8.82
C PHE A 787 9.20 -17.60 9.16
N ASN A 788 9.29 -18.71 8.43
CA ASN A 788 10.38 -19.69 8.58
C ASN A 788 11.55 -19.38 7.64
#